data_c87878216a72538f3396dc5a53140a78
#
_entry.id   c87878216a72538f3396dc5a53140a78
#
_cell.length_a   1.000
_cell.length_b   1.000
_cell.length_c   1.000
_cell.angle_alpha   90.00
_cell.angle_beta   90.00
_cell.angle_gamma   90.00
#
_symmetry.space_group_name_H-M   'P 1'
#
loop_
_entity.id
_entity.type
_entity.pdbx_description
1 polymer ?
#
loop_
_entity_poly.entity_id
_entity_poly.type
_entity_poly.pdbx_seq_one_letter_code
_entity_poly.pdbx_strand_id
1 'polypeptide(L)'
;MESISSLRLAQLPAPQELRLRVRLLGALEIRRGSAGVGAGIALALPASRKVRALLARLALASRPLARETLCDLLWDRPNDPRGELRWCLSKIRALVDDASHRRLRAEGDAVRLDLSDVFVDALEIERALCGGLAALGLAQLQSLAALYEGDFLQGLVLARTPAFDAWLAAQRRRFREANVRLLEQLAARAPGIEAVPWLEQWLALEPFELRAHWRMLEALLQAGRLREAQAQFAIALRGFEEAGLDRGPLHEAWRAIRASAAHDDGRTAANAGSVGVTESVDLVPLPCEALGAGAPKLLPVGDAEASKRETGGSCPARRASIAVMPFAAQGDDARIGIALAHDVVTRLAKLRSLFVIGQGSVSALHARGVDAQQAARLLRVDYSCSGTLRREGAVATIEVELVESATARVVWAERFELADTFGVLDEIGNRIVASLAAEIEALERNRAILLPPGSLDAWSAHHRGLWHMYRFDPPDNAKAQHFFETAVRLDPTFSRAWAGLSFTHFQNAFQGWTTREPETQRAIDAAAQALMADDRDPSAHWAMGRALWLREGHDASVGELEQAVELSPNFALGHYTLAFVHSQSGDPRAAIAASDHARLLSPFDPLLFGMLGSHAIALVRLDRVDEAAHWAVRAAARPNAHPHIHAIAAFTLGLAGSLDEARRHAAIIRGVVPGYGFDDFAAAFRFDAEASRRFREGARRIGM
;
A
#
# COMPACT_ATOMS: atom_id res chain seq x y z
N MET A 1 48.89 3.31 5.23
CA MET A 1 48.82 2.05 5.98
C MET A 1 48.82 2.40 7.46
N GLU A 2 47.64 2.66 8.01
CA GLU A 2 47.42 2.70 9.44
C GLU A 2 46.00 2.20 9.73
N SER A 3 45.95 1.36 10.71
CA SER A 3 44.94 0.39 11.10
C SER A 3 43.57 0.99 11.38
N ILE A 4 42.53 0.50 10.69
CA ILE A 4 41.16 0.48 11.16
C ILE A 4 41.02 -0.81 11.98
N SER A 5 41.36 -0.74 13.24
CA SER A 5 41.12 -1.82 14.20
C SER A 5 40.51 -1.22 15.46
N SER A 6 39.43 -1.84 15.89
CA SER A 6 38.65 -1.61 17.12
C SER A 6 37.41 -0.69 17.03
N LEU A 7 36.39 -1.13 16.25
CA LEU A 7 35.02 -0.95 16.72
C LEU A 7 34.77 -1.98 17.83
N ARG A 8 34.95 -1.54 19.07
CA ARG A 8 34.56 -2.29 20.26
C ARG A 8 33.10 -2.70 20.14
N LEU A 9 32.83 -4.01 20.12
CA LEU A 9 31.55 -4.58 20.49
C LEU A 9 31.15 -3.91 21.82
N ALA A 10 30.18 -3.01 21.77
CA ALA A 10 29.61 -2.43 22.98
C ALA A 10 29.00 -3.60 23.75
N GLN A 11 29.63 -3.97 24.85
CA GLN A 11 29.08 -4.89 25.82
C GLN A 11 27.70 -4.36 26.22
N LEU A 12 26.70 -5.23 26.23
CA LEU A 12 25.40 -4.94 26.84
C LEU A 12 25.67 -4.30 28.21
N PRO A 13 25.10 -3.11 28.52
CA PRO A 13 25.28 -2.50 29.83
C PRO A 13 24.87 -3.52 30.89
N ALA A 14 25.64 -3.58 31.96
CA ALA A 14 25.41 -4.54 33.06
C ALA A 14 23.96 -4.40 33.54
N PRO A 15 23.25 -5.50 33.85
CA PRO A 15 21.82 -5.49 34.17
C PRO A 15 21.41 -4.57 35.36
N GLN A 16 22.34 -4.05 36.11
CA GLN A 16 22.11 -3.21 37.29
C GLN A 16 21.86 -1.72 36.96
N GLU A 17 22.14 -1.25 35.75
CA GLU A 17 22.01 0.16 35.38
C GLU A 17 20.67 0.51 34.68
N LEU A 18 19.91 -0.48 34.22
CA LEU A 18 18.64 -0.24 33.52
C LEU A 18 17.49 -0.01 34.52
N ARG A 19 16.95 1.21 34.51
CA ARG A 19 15.89 1.63 35.45
C ARG A 19 14.47 1.50 34.84
N LEU A 20 14.34 1.45 33.53
CA LEU A 20 13.06 1.37 32.82
C LEU A 20 13.13 0.31 31.70
N ARG A 21 12.08 -0.47 31.55
CA ARG A 21 11.91 -1.40 30.45
C ARG A 21 10.66 -1.06 29.68
N VAL A 22 10.76 -0.95 28.37
CA VAL A 22 9.66 -0.72 27.44
C VAL A 22 9.56 -1.92 26.53
N ARG A 23 8.42 -2.58 26.52
CA ARG A 23 8.10 -3.67 25.62
C ARG A 23 7.20 -3.16 24.50
N LEU A 24 7.62 -3.40 23.27
CA LEU A 24 6.93 -3.04 22.03
C LEU A 24 6.59 -4.26 21.17
N LEU A 25 7.29 -5.39 21.36
CA LEU A 25 7.10 -6.65 20.65
C LEU A 25 6.04 -7.51 21.36
N GLY A 26 4.81 -7.12 21.19
CA GLY A 26 3.60 -7.58 21.85
C GLY A 26 2.73 -6.40 22.28
N ALA A 27 1.90 -6.56 23.28
CA ALA A 27 1.18 -5.44 23.88
C ALA A 27 2.17 -4.47 24.55
N LEU A 28 1.96 -3.15 24.35
CA LEU A 28 2.79 -2.13 25.01
C LEU A 28 2.78 -2.32 26.51
N GLU A 29 3.96 -2.46 27.11
CA GLU A 29 4.14 -2.54 28.55
C GLU A 29 5.37 -1.73 28.98
N ILE A 30 5.28 -1.12 30.15
CA ILE A 30 6.41 -0.39 30.75
C ILE A 30 6.58 -0.91 32.18
N ARG A 31 7.81 -1.27 32.51
CA ARG A 31 8.18 -1.72 33.83
C ARG A 31 9.30 -0.87 34.44
N ARG A 32 9.22 -0.58 35.70
CA ARG A 32 10.27 0.12 36.48
C ARG A 32 10.85 -0.80 37.52
N GLY A 33 12.20 -0.91 37.59
CA GLY A 33 12.89 -1.71 38.56
C GLY A 33 14.13 -2.43 38.05
N SER A 34 14.95 -2.95 38.98
CA SER A 34 16.27 -3.58 38.79
C SER A 34 16.22 -4.90 38.00
N ALA A 35 17.36 -5.27 37.46
CA ALA A 35 17.62 -6.35 36.50
C ALA A 35 17.17 -7.75 36.93
N GLY A 36 16.45 -8.40 36.03
CA GLY A 36 16.04 -9.82 36.07
C GLY A 36 14.89 -10.01 35.05
N VAL A 37 14.88 -11.13 34.31
CA VAL A 37 13.78 -11.46 33.43
C VAL A 37 12.52 -11.59 34.29
N GLY A 38 11.56 -10.67 34.14
CA GLY A 38 10.28 -10.64 34.87
C GLY A 38 10.27 -9.79 36.17
N ALA A 39 11.39 -9.26 36.65
CA ALA A 39 11.45 -8.43 37.84
C ALA A 39 11.28 -6.95 37.50
N GLY A 40 10.22 -6.31 37.98
CA GLY A 40 9.92 -4.89 37.86
C GLY A 40 8.43 -4.61 38.04
N ILE A 41 8.10 -3.45 38.63
CA ILE A 41 6.71 -3.03 38.82
C ILE A 41 6.15 -2.53 37.48
N ALA A 42 5.11 -3.17 36.99
CA ALA A 42 4.39 -2.70 35.78
C ALA A 42 3.76 -1.34 36.09
N LEU A 43 4.01 -0.36 35.19
CA LEU A 43 3.42 0.97 35.30
C LEU A 43 2.06 0.98 34.62
N ALA A 44 1.08 1.64 35.26
CA ALA A 44 -0.22 1.84 34.64
C ALA A 44 -0.08 2.73 33.41
N LEU A 45 -0.41 2.18 32.24
CA LEU A 45 -0.37 2.93 30.99
C LEU A 45 -1.51 3.96 30.93
N PRO A 46 -1.27 5.14 30.34
CA PRO A 46 -2.32 6.11 30.09
C PRO A 46 -3.46 5.50 29.26
N ALA A 47 -4.71 5.83 29.58
CA ALA A 47 -5.89 5.35 28.85
C ALA A 47 -5.88 5.81 27.38
N SER A 48 -5.32 6.98 27.09
CA SER A 48 -5.23 7.53 25.75
C SER A 48 -4.34 6.68 24.82
N ARG A 49 -4.93 6.14 23.77
CA ARG A 49 -4.22 5.39 22.75
C ARG A 49 -3.19 6.24 22.01
N LYS A 50 -3.47 7.55 21.81
CA LYS A 50 -2.52 8.50 21.18
C LYS A 50 -1.27 8.70 22.01
N VAL A 51 -1.38 8.75 23.34
CA VAL A 51 -0.21 8.81 24.24
C VAL A 51 0.67 7.56 24.09
N ARG A 52 0.06 6.38 24.01
CA ARG A 52 0.76 5.10 23.81
C ARG A 52 1.46 5.06 22.43
N ALA A 53 0.77 5.51 21.38
CA ALA A 53 1.32 5.60 20.03
C ALA A 53 2.50 6.58 19.95
N LEU A 54 2.38 7.75 20.55
CA LEU A 54 3.43 8.76 20.62
C LEU A 54 4.66 8.24 21.36
N LEU A 55 4.47 7.57 22.47
CA LEU A 55 5.57 6.97 23.24
C LEU A 55 6.34 5.94 22.41
N ALA A 56 5.63 5.02 21.76
CA ALA A 56 6.26 4.01 20.89
C ALA A 56 7.01 4.66 19.71
N ARG A 57 6.44 5.71 19.12
CA ARG A 57 7.10 6.45 18.03
C ARG A 57 8.38 7.13 18.50
N LEU A 58 8.38 7.72 19.70
CA LEU A 58 9.55 8.35 20.30
C LEU A 58 10.61 7.31 20.75
N ALA A 59 10.18 6.15 21.23
CA ALA A 59 11.09 5.07 21.63
C ALA A 59 11.88 4.46 20.46
N LEU A 60 11.32 4.47 19.23
CA LEU A 60 12.01 4.00 18.02
C LEU A 60 12.72 5.12 17.24
N ALA A 61 12.69 6.35 17.72
CA ALA A 61 13.30 7.46 17.01
C ALA A 61 14.81 7.53 17.27
N SER A 62 15.62 7.36 16.23
CA SER A 62 17.08 7.51 16.29
C SER A 62 17.54 8.98 16.37
N ARG A 63 16.65 9.94 16.03
CA ARG A 63 16.89 11.39 16.01
C ARG A 63 15.73 12.12 16.68
N PRO A 64 15.94 13.36 17.16
CA PRO A 64 14.85 14.21 17.65
C PRO A 64 13.78 14.38 16.55
N LEU A 65 12.51 14.28 16.94
CA LEU A 65 11.37 14.41 16.01
C LEU A 65 10.73 15.80 16.14
N ALA A 66 10.54 16.47 15.01
CA ALA A 66 9.84 17.74 14.97
C ALA A 66 8.39 17.60 15.47
N ARG A 67 7.90 18.61 16.22
CA ARG A 67 6.53 18.61 16.75
C ARG A 67 5.49 18.56 15.63
N GLU A 68 5.75 19.20 14.51
CA GLU A 68 4.91 19.18 13.32
C GLU A 68 4.77 17.76 12.78
N THR A 69 5.88 17.04 12.56
CA THR A 69 5.87 15.63 12.13
C THR A 69 5.07 14.72 13.08
N LEU A 70 5.14 14.98 14.40
CA LEU A 70 4.38 14.22 15.39
C LEU A 70 2.89 14.58 15.34
N CYS A 71 2.55 15.83 15.07
CA CYS A 71 1.17 16.27 14.88
C CYS A 71 0.58 15.62 13.64
N ASP A 72 1.26 15.65 12.50
CA ASP A 72 0.80 15.07 11.24
C ASP A 72 0.62 13.55 11.32
N LEU A 73 1.46 12.89 12.13
CA LEU A 73 1.37 11.46 12.33
C LEU A 73 0.14 11.04 13.13
N LEU A 74 -0.25 11.80 14.18
CA LEU A 74 -1.23 11.35 15.17
C LEU A 74 -2.58 12.07 15.12
N TRP A 75 -2.69 13.17 14.35
CA TRP A 75 -3.92 13.96 14.25
C TRP A 75 -4.23 14.34 12.81
N ASP A 76 -5.36 13.88 12.30
CA ASP A 76 -5.80 14.18 10.92
C ASP A 76 -6.37 15.61 10.79
N ARG A 77 -7.13 16.10 11.77
CA ARG A 77 -7.69 17.48 11.80
C ARG A 77 -8.12 17.91 13.20
N PRO A 78 -7.25 18.24 14.11
CA PRO A 78 -7.67 18.84 15.38
C PRO A 78 -7.70 20.37 15.29
N ASN A 79 -8.55 20.97 16.11
CA ASN A 79 -8.58 22.44 16.25
C ASN A 79 -7.27 22.99 16.85
N ASP A 80 -6.56 22.21 17.70
CA ASP A 80 -5.23 22.54 18.24
C ASP A 80 -4.35 21.28 18.38
N PRO A 81 -3.68 20.81 17.29
CA PRO A 81 -2.82 19.64 17.35
C PRO A 81 -1.60 19.84 18.27
N ARG A 82 -1.09 21.07 18.36
CA ARG A 82 0.06 21.40 19.22
C ARG A 82 -0.33 21.37 20.69
N GLY A 83 -1.53 21.78 21.04
CA GLY A 83 -2.08 21.67 22.39
C GLY A 83 -2.27 20.22 22.82
N GLU A 84 -2.86 19.42 21.96
CA GLU A 84 -3.02 17.97 22.16
C GLU A 84 -1.67 17.26 22.30
N LEU A 85 -0.70 17.59 21.45
CA LEU A 85 0.65 17.05 21.55
C LEU A 85 1.31 17.42 22.90
N ARG A 86 1.20 18.68 23.34
CA ARG A 86 1.71 19.12 24.64
C ARG A 86 1.09 18.31 25.80
N TRP A 87 -0.21 18.07 25.75
CA TRP A 87 -0.90 17.24 26.73
C TRP A 87 -0.37 15.79 26.70
N CYS A 88 -0.24 15.18 25.50
CA CYS A 88 0.32 13.82 25.37
C CYS A 88 1.74 13.73 25.92
N LEU A 89 2.61 14.70 25.61
CA LEU A 89 3.98 14.77 26.11
C LEU A 89 4.03 14.93 27.63
N SER A 90 3.09 15.68 28.23
CA SER A 90 3.00 15.79 29.70
C SER A 90 2.68 14.45 30.37
N LYS A 91 1.79 13.64 29.74
CA LYS A 91 1.46 12.28 30.23
C LYS A 91 2.63 11.31 30.08
N ILE A 92 3.37 11.40 28.96
CA ILE A 92 4.59 10.61 28.77
C ILE A 92 5.65 10.99 29.81
N ARG A 93 5.85 12.30 30.07
CA ARG A 93 6.76 12.78 31.10
C ARG A 93 6.47 12.17 32.47
N ALA A 94 5.21 12.20 32.89
CA ALA A 94 4.78 11.63 34.16
C ALA A 94 5.05 10.11 34.25
N LEU A 95 5.11 9.41 33.11
CA LEU A 95 5.33 7.97 33.03
C LEU A 95 6.82 7.60 33.01
N VAL A 96 7.64 8.31 32.21
CA VAL A 96 9.03 7.93 31.94
C VAL A 96 10.06 8.71 32.73
N ASP A 97 9.77 9.95 33.18
CA ASP A 97 10.70 10.74 33.98
C ASP A 97 10.66 10.33 35.46
N ASP A 98 11.74 10.53 36.15
CA ASP A 98 11.84 10.39 37.59
C ASP A 98 12.66 11.53 38.21
N ALA A 99 12.82 11.52 39.53
CA ALA A 99 13.54 12.59 40.26
C ALA A 99 14.99 12.75 39.83
N SER A 100 15.62 11.67 39.33
CA SER A 100 17.04 11.63 38.96
C SER A 100 17.28 11.79 37.46
N HIS A 101 16.28 11.45 36.60
CA HIS A 101 16.42 11.46 35.14
C HIS A 101 15.19 12.05 34.42
N ARG A 102 15.45 13.09 33.62
CA ARG A 102 14.48 13.63 32.67
C ARG A 102 14.73 12.99 31.30
N ARG A 103 13.95 11.96 30.95
CA ARG A 103 14.10 11.20 29.72
C ARG A 103 13.43 11.89 28.54
N LEU A 104 12.32 12.59 28.76
CA LEU A 104 11.65 13.33 27.69
C LEU A 104 12.23 14.75 27.58
N ARG A 105 13.05 14.99 26.56
CA ARG A 105 13.76 16.26 26.31
C ARG A 105 13.12 17.01 25.14
N ALA A 106 13.04 18.33 25.25
CA ALA A 106 12.70 19.23 24.17
C ALA A 106 13.98 19.87 23.64
N GLU A 107 14.20 19.78 22.32
CA GLU A 107 15.35 20.36 21.63
C GLU A 107 14.79 21.36 20.57
N GLY A 108 14.59 22.61 20.98
CA GLY A 108 13.90 23.61 20.14
C GLY A 108 12.46 23.18 19.84
N ASP A 109 12.08 23.10 18.56
CA ASP A 109 10.77 22.60 18.12
C ASP A 109 10.72 21.07 17.97
N ALA A 110 11.76 20.35 18.34
CA ALA A 110 11.80 18.89 18.30
C ALA A 110 11.68 18.27 19.69
N VAL A 111 11.37 16.98 19.75
CA VAL A 111 11.24 16.16 20.96
C VAL A 111 12.05 14.89 20.81
N ARG A 112 12.78 14.55 21.86
CA ARG A 112 13.57 13.32 21.97
C ARG A 112 13.27 12.59 23.26
N LEU A 113 13.24 11.25 23.18
CA LEU A 113 13.25 10.38 24.35
C LEU A 113 14.69 9.87 24.58
N ASP A 114 15.27 10.19 25.75
CA ASP A 114 16.57 9.69 26.17
C ASP A 114 16.41 8.24 26.66
N LEU A 115 17.05 7.31 25.97
CA LEU A 115 16.99 5.89 26.23
C LEU A 115 18.27 5.33 26.84
N SER A 116 19.15 6.18 27.40
CA SER A 116 20.46 5.78 27.91
C SER A 116 20.39 4.79 29.08
N ASP A 117 19.31 4.85 29.88
CA ASP A 117 19.02 3.95 30.98
C ASP A 117 17.72 3.14 30.82
N VAL A 118 17.26 3.00 29.54
CA VAL A 118 16.01 2.35 29.17
C VAL A 118 16.29 1.14 28.28
N PHE A 119 15.78 0.00 28.67
CA PHE A 119 15.74 -1.17 27.81
C PHE A 119 14.50 -1.11 26.91
N VAL A 120 14.68 -1.26 25.60
CA VAL A 120 13.60 -1.34 24.61
C VAL A 120 13.82 -2.60 23.78
N ASP A 121 12.91 -3.58 23.88
CA ASP A 121 13.00 -4.88 23.20
C ASP A 121 13.20 -4.75 21.68
N ALA A 122 12.43 -3.89 21.03
CA ALA A 122 12.53 -3.64 19.59
C ALA A 122 13.91 -3.10 19.17
N LEU A 123 14.54 -2.24 20.00
CA LEU A 123 15.89 -1.73 19.71
C LEU A 123 16.98 -2.78 19.94
N GLU A 124 16.76 -3.74 20.83
CA GLU A 124 17.69 -4.88 21.00
C GLU A 124 17.70 -5.74 19.74
N ILE A 125 16.52 -6.04 19.18
CA ILE A 125 16.40 -6.75 17.91
C ILE A 125 17.10 -5.99 16.79
N GLU A 126 16.89 -4.67 16.67
CA GLU A 126 17.57 -3.86 15.66
C GLU A 126 19.10 -3.90 15.79
N ARG A 127 19.63 -3.79 17.01
CA ARG A 127 21.07 -3.89 17.27
C ARG A 127 21.63 -5.25 16.86
N ALA A 128 20.95 -6.33 17.24
CA ALA A 128 21.34 -7.69 16.89
C ALA A 128 21.37 -7.90 15.34
N LEU A 129 20.37 -7.37 14.64
CA LEU A 129 20.32 -7.43 13.17
C LEU A 129 21.46 -6.63 12.51
N CYS A 130 21.74 -5.43 13.02
CA CYS A 130 22.86 -4.60 12.53
C CYS A 130 24.22 -5.24 12.80
N GLY A 131 24.38 -5.92 13.93
CA GLY A 131 25.61 -6.66 14.27
C GLY A 131 25.78 -8.00 13.54
N GLY A 132 24.72 -8.47 12.88
CA GLY A 132 24.68 -9.75 12.17
C GLY A 132 24.37 -10.93 13.08
N LEU A 133 23.21 -11.56 12.90
CA LEU A 133 22.75 -12.72 13.70
C LEU A 133 23.71 -13.92 13.61
N ALA A 134 24.49 -13.99 12.53
CA ALA A 134 25.45 -15.05 12.33
C ALA A 134 26.59 -15.05 13.39
N ALA A 135 26.91 -13.91 13.97
CA ALA A 135 27.96 -13.79 14.98
C ALA A 135 27.50 -14.15 16.42
N LEU A 136 26.19 -14.28 16.64
CA LEU A 136 25.62 -14.53 17.97
C LEU A 136 25.61 -16.03 18.29
N GLY A 137 25.83 -16.41 19.56
CA GLY A 137 25.67 -17.78 20.04
C GLY A 137 24.18 -18.20 20.17
N LEU A 138 23.92 -19.52 20.23
CA LEU A 138 22.58 -20.08 20.34
C LEU A 138 21.78 -19.49 21.51
N ALA A 139 22.38 -19.38 22.70
CA ALA A 139 21.74 -18.81 23.90
C ALA A 139 21.36 -17.33 23.72
N GLN A 140 22.16 -16.56 22.99
CA GLN A 140 21.85 -15.17 22.69
C GLN A 140 20.68 -15.05 21.69
N LEU A 141 20.65 -15.90 20.68
CA LEU A 141 19.53 -15.96 19.74
C LEU A 141 18.23 -16.37 20.43
N GLN A 142 18.27 -17.34 21.36
CA GLN A 142 17.13 -17.74 22.18
C GLN A 142 16.63 -16.60 23.07
N SER A 143 17.55 -15.85 23.68
CA SER A 143 17.18 -14.67 24.47
C SER A 143 16.51 -13.57 23.66
N LEU A 144 16.94 -13.38 22.43
CA LEU A 144 16.30 -12.42 21.50
C LEU A 144 14.93 -12.92 21.04
N ALA A 145 14.77 -14.21 20.75
CA ALA A 145 13.48 -14.78 20.37
C ALA A 145 12.44 -14.66 21.51
N ALA A 146 12.89 -14.81 22.76
CA ALA A 146 12.04 -14.64 23.93
C ALA A 146 11.52 -13.19 24.13
N LEU A 147 12.03 -12.19 23.38
CA LEU A 147 11.50 -10.83 23.40
C LEU A 147 10.19 -10.70 22.60
N TYR A 148 9.91 -11.64 21.70
CA TYR A 148 8.68 -11.62 20.90
C TYR A 148 7.54 -12.30 21.66
N GLU A 149 6.66 -11.50 22.28
CA GLU A 149 5.42 -11.99 22.91
C GLU A 149 4.19 -11.79 22.00
N GLY A 150 4.36 -11.17 20.85
CA GLY A 150 3.32 -10.92 19.85
C GLY A 150 3.74 -9.93 18.77
N ASP A 151 2.78 -9.49 17.97
CA ASP A 151 3.02 -8.45 16.96
C ASP A 151 3.40 -7.11 17.59
N PHE A 152 4.21 -6.33 16.90
CA PHE A 152 4.61 -4.99 17.36
C PHE A 152 3.39 -4.14 17.70
N LEU A 153 3.32 -3.61 18.93
CA LEU A 153 2.18 -2.86 19.49
C LEU A 153 0.84 -3.60 19.30
N GLN A 154 0.79 -4.85 19.68
CA GLN A 154 -0.41 -5.68 19.57
C GLN A 154 -1.60 -5.03 20.29
N GLY A 155 -2.75 -4.99 19.60
CA GLY A 155 -3.98 -4.39 20.12
C GLY A 155 -4.04 -2.86 20.11
N LEU A 156 -2.98 -2.15 19.69
CA LEU A 156 -3.03 -0.70 19.52
C LEU A 156 -3.61 -0.36 18.15
N VAL A 157 -4.77 0.29 18.18
CA VAL A 157 -5.47 0.83 17.00
C VAL A 157 -5.88 2.26 17.32
N LEU A 158 -5.62 3.19 16.41
CA LEU A 158 -6.11 4.56 16.47
C LEU A 158 -7.24 4.76 15.44
N ALA A 159 -8.21 5.57 15.76
CA ALA A 159 -9.26 5.93 14.82
C ALA A 159 -8.86 7.17 14.03
N ARG A 160 -9.05 7.17 12.71
CA ARG A 160 -8.82 8.32 11.82
C ARG A 160 -7.39 8.87 11.84
N THR A 161 -6.38 7.96 11.78
CA THR A 161 -4.96 8.33 11.75
C THR A 161 -4.22 7.54 10.69
N PRO A 162 -4.49 7.75 9.38
CA PRO A 162 -3.93 6.92 8.31
C PRO A 162 -2.39 6.95 8.27
N ALA A 163 -1.77 8.08 8.60
CA ALA A 163 -0.32 8.18 8.66
C ALA A 163 0.29 7.30 9.77
N PHE A 164 -0.35 7.24 10.94
CA PHE A 164 0.08 6.35 12.02
C PHE A 164 -0.18 4.89 11.68
N ASP A 165 -1.32 4.56 11.06
CA ASP A 165 -1.66 3.19 10.68
C ASP A 165 -0.66 2.65 9.64
N ALA A 166 -0.26 3.47 8.67
CA ALA A 166 0.78 3.14 7.71
C ALA A 166 2.15 2.92 8.39
N TRP A 167 2.54 3.81 9.31
CA TRP A 167 3.76 3.63 10.10
C TRP A 167 3.71 2.36 10.95
N LEU A 168 2.60 2.10 11.63
CA LEU A 168 2.42 0.91 12.47
C LEU A 168 2.50 -0.38 11.65
N ALA A 169 1.84 -0.41 10.48
CA ALA A 169 1.90 -1.55 9.57
C ALA A 169 3.33 -1.81 9.08
N ALA A 170 4.08 -0.75 8.73
CA ALA A 170 5.48 -0.86 8.34
C ALA A 170 6.37 -1.41 9.46
N GLN A 171 6.17 -0.97 10.71
CA GLN A 171 6.92 -1.50 11.84
C GLN A 171 6.56 -2.95 12.16
N ARG A 172 5.27 -3.31 12.14
CA ARG A 172 4.83 -4.71 12.34
C ARG A 172 5.47 -5.65 11.33
N ARG A 173 5.48 -5.26 10.07
CA ARG A 173 6.15 -6.03 9.04
C ARG A 173 7.65 -6.15 9.29
N ARG A 174 8.34 -5.04 9.56
CA ARG A 174 9.78 -5.01 9.81
C ARG A 174 10.18 -5.95 10.95
N PHE A 175 9.45 -5.93 12.07
CA PHE A 175 9.73 -6.80 13.19
C PHE A 175 9.30 -8.25 12.97
N ARG A 176 8.27 -8.50 12.14
CA ARG A 176 7.92 -9.86 11.72
C ARG A 176 9.02 -10.47 10.84
N GLU A 177 9.54 -9.73 9.86
CA GLU A 177 10.69 -10.15 9.04
C GLU A 177 11.95 -10.38 9.90
N ALA A 178 12.17 -9.54 10.90
CA ALA A 178 13.26 -9.71 11.86
C ALA A 178 13.11 -11.00 12.67
N ASN A 179 11.90 -11.33 13.12
CA ASN A 179 11.58 -12.55 13.84
C ASN A 179 11.81 -13.80 12.96
N VAL A 180 11.34 -13.77 11.72
CA VAL A 180 11.57 -14.86 10.75
C VAL A 180 13.07 -15.14 10.58
N ARG A 181 13.89 -14.11 10.36
CA ARG A 181 15.36 -14.27 10.25
C ARG A 181 15.99 -14.85 11.50
N LEU A 182 15.50 -14.47 12.68
CA LEU A 182 15.96 -14.99 13.94
C LEU A 182 15.60 -16.46 14.12
N LEU A 183 14.35 -16.83 13.81
CA LEU A 183 13.87 -18.22 13.85
C LEU A 183 14.59 -19.11 12.83
N GLU A 184 14.89 -18.60 11.63
CA GLU A 184 15.70 -19.28 10.62
C GLU A 184 17.10 -19.61 11.20
N GLN A 185 17.76 -18.65 11.86
CA GLN A 185 19.06 -18.86 12.48
C GLN A 185 19.01 -19.84 13.66
N LEU A 186 17.96 -19.79 14.46
CA LEU A 186 17.73 -20.72 15.57
C LEU A 186 17.50 -22.15 15.04
N ALA A 187 16.62 -22.31 14.07
CA ALA A 187 16.36 -23.59 13.43
C ALA A 187 17.57 -24.17 12.71
N ALA A 188 18.46 -23.32 12.18
CA ALA A 188 19.68 -23.74 11.54
C ALA A 188 20.75 -24.27 12.51
N ARG A 189 20.73 -23.84 13.79
CA ARG A 189 21.76 -24.13 14.77
C ARG A 189 21.31 -25.07 15.88
N ALA A 190 20.01 -25.17 16.12
CA ALA A 190 19.46 -26.12 17.06
C ALA A 190 19.61 -27.56 16.49
N PRO A 191 20.15 -28.51 17.27
CA PRO A 191 20.39 -29.86 16.79
C PRO A 191 19.08 -30.66 16.70
N GLY A 192 18.85 -31.32 15.57
CA GLY A 192 17.77 -32.30 15.38
C GLY A 192 16.40 -31.83 15.88
N ILE A 193 15.85 -32.56 16.86
CA ILE A 193 14.48 -32.31 17.38
C ILE A 193 14.34 -30.96 18.14
N GLU A 194 15.41 -30.39 18.64
CA GLU A 194 15.40 -29.10 19.33
C GLU A 194 15.08 -27.93 18.36
N ALA A 195 15.22 -28.15 17.04
CA ALA A 195 14.84 -27.17 16.03
C ALA A 195 13.32 -27.07 15.85
N VAL A 196 12.55 -28.12 16.17
CA VAL A 196 11.10 -28.20 15.90
C VAL A 196 10.29 -27.04 16.47
N PRO A 197 10.46 -26.61 17.75
CA PRO A 197 9.70 -25.48 18.29
C PRO A 197 9.95 -24.15 17.54
N TRP A 198 11.15 -23.94 17.02
CA TRP A 198 11.52 -22.74 16.26
C TRP A 198 10.94 -22.79 14.83
N LEU A 199 10.92 -23.99 14.24
CA LEU A 199 10.31 -24.23 12.92
C LEU A 199 8.79 -24.11 12.97
N GLU A 200 8.13 -24.55 14.05
CA GLU A 200 6.70 -24.32 14.27
C GLU A 200 6.37 -22.83 14.36
N GLN A 201 7.16 -22.05 15.10
CA GLN A 201 6.99 -20.61 15.17
C GLN A 201 7.25 -19.92 13.81
N TRP A 202 8.24 -20.39 13.07
CA TRP A 202 8.51 -19.87 11.71
C TRP A 202 7.35 -20.15 10.79
N LEU A 203 6.83 -21.38 10.75
CA LEU A 203 5.68 -21.76 9.95
C LEU A 203 4.37 -21.06 10.38
N ALA A 204 4.23 -20.69 11.64
CA ALA A 204 3.12 -19.85 12.09
C ALA A 204 3.16 -18.43 11.53
N LEU A 205 4.37 -17.87 11.27
CA LEU A 205 4.58 -16.56 10.64
C LEU A 205 4.52 -16.64 9.12
N GLU A 206 5.08 -17.70 8.53
CA GLU A 206 5.19 -17.95 7.08
C GLU A 206 4.74 -19.39 6.75
N PRO A 207 3.42 -19.66 6.65
CA PRO A 207 2.88 -21.00 6.50
C PRO A 207 3.28 -21.74 5.22
N PHE A 208 3.78 -21.02 4.22
CA PHE A 208 4.13 -21.56 2.90
C PHE A 208 5.64 -21.49 2.59
N GLU A 209 6.48 -21.23 3.59
CA GLU A 209 7.93 -21.21 3.40
C GLU A 209 8.48 -22.63 3.25
N LEU A 210 8.88 -22.99 2.04
CA LEU A 210 9.36 -24.33 1.70
C LEU A 210 10.56 -24.77 2.51
N ARG A 211 11.50 -23.86 2.81
CA ARG A 211 12.70 -24.15 3.61
C ARG A 211 12.36 -24.54 5.03
N ALA A 212 11.34 -23.89 5.63
CA ALA A 212 10.87 -24.23 6.96
C ALA A 212 10.21 -25.61 6.98
N HIS A 213 9.36 -25.91 5.99
CA HIS A 213 8.77 -27.25 5.83
C HIS A 213 9.84 -28.32 5.62
N TRP A 214 10.81 -28.08 4.73
CA TRP A 214 11.91 -29.01 4.50
C TRP A 214 12.64 -29.34 5.80
N ARG A 215 13.11 -28.33 6.52
CA ARG A 215 13.84 -28.51 7.78
C ARG A 215 13.00 -29.19 8.87
N MET A 216 11.69 -28.89 8.92
CA MET A 216 10.77 -29.54 9.84
C MET A 216 10.70 -31.06 9.57
N LEU A 217 10.51 -31.44 8.32
CA LEU A 217 10.43 -32.84 7.91
C LEU A 217 11.76 -33.56 8.13
N GLU A 218 12.88 -32.93 7.82
CA GLU A 218 14.23 -33.43 8.06
C GLU A 218 14.49 -33.67 9.56
N ALA A 219 14.21 -32.68 10.42
CA ALA A 219 14.39 -32.78 11.87
C ALA A 219 13.55 -33.91 12.48
N LEU A 220 12.30 -34.08 12.04
CA LEU A 220 11.43 -35.15 12.51
C LEU A 220 11.89 -36.54 12.07
N LEU A 221 12.36 -36.67 10.82
CA LEU A 221 12.88 -37.95 10.31
C LEU A 221 14.21 -38.33 10.97
N GLN A 222 15.15 -37.39 11.15
CA GLN A 222 16.39 -37.62 11.87
C GLN A 222 16.16 -38.04 13.35
N ALA A 223 15.05 -37.57 13.95
CA ALA A 223 14.64 -37.97 15.29
C ALA A 223 13.87 -39.32 15.33
N GLY A 224 13.72 -40.00 14.19
CA GLY A 224 12.95 -41.25 14.10
C GLY A 224 11.42 -41.10 14.20
N ARG A 225 10.90 -39.84 14.16
CA ARG A 225 9.46 -39.53 14.33
C ARG A 225 8.69 -39.56 13.00
N LEU A 226 8.79 -40.70 12.28
CA LEU A 226 8.25 -40.84 10.94
C LEU A 226 6.75 -40.51 10.85
N ARG A 227 5.93 -40.98 11.83
CA ARG A 227 4.47 -40.71 11.83
C ARG A 227 4.17 -39.22 11.91
N GLU A 228 4.91 -38.46 12.69
CA GLU A 228 4.73 -37.03 12.81
C GLU A 228 5.21 -36.29 11.56
N ALA A 229 6.32 -36.73 10.97
CA ALA A 229 6.77 -36.19 9.69
C ALA A 229 5.72 -36.40 8.59
N GLN A 230 5.09 -37.60 8.54
CA GLN A 230 4.01 -37.88 7.59
C GLN A 230 2.76 -36.99 7.84
N ALA A 231 2.38 -36.81 9.11
CA ALA A 231 1.27 -35.94 9.48
C ALA A 231 1.54 -34.47 9.11
N GLN A 232 2.74 -33.98 9.39
CA GLN A 232 3.15 -32.62 9.04
C GLN A 232 3.22 -32.40 7.53
N PHE A 233 3.72 -33.37 6.77
CA PHE A 233 3.70 -33.34 5.32
C PHE A 233 2.27 -33.28 4.76
N ALA A 234 1.35 -34.09 5.31
CA ALA A 234 -0.05 -34.08 4.89
C ALA A 234 -0.78 -32.75 5.24
N ILE A 235 -0.41 -32.12 6.38
CA ILE A 235 -0.93 -30.77 6.75
C ILE A 235 -0.38 -29.72 5.78
N ALA A 236 0.91 -29.76 5.47
CA ALA A 236 1.53 -28.83 4.52
C ALA A 236 0.90 -28.97 3.13
N LEU A 237 0.73 -30.18 2.62
CA LEU A 237 0.09 -30.42 1.32
C LEU A 237 -1.33 -29.86 1.24
N ARG A 238 -2.15 -30.07 2.28
CA ARG A 238 -3.50 -29.51 2.34
C ARG A 238 -3.47 -27.98 2.38
N GLY A 239 -2.61 -27.38 3.20
CA GLY A 239 -2.46 -25.93 3.26
C GLY A 239 -2.05 -25.33 1.92
N PHE A 240 -1.10 -25.94 1.21
CA PHE A 240 -0.70 -25.51 -0.14
C PHE A 240 -1.83 -25.69 -1.16
N GLU A 241 -2.59 -26.79 -1.07
CA GLU A 241 -3.75 -27.04 -1.92
C GLU A 241 -4.87 -26.02 -1.66
N GLU A 242 -5.21 -25.75 -0.40
CA GLU A 242 -6.21 -24.77 0.00
C GLU A 242 -5.80 -23.35 -0.42
N ALA A 243 -4.48 -23.05 -0.39
CA ALA A 243 -3.93 -21.79 -0.86
C ALA A 243 -3.76 -21.71 -2.40
N GLY A 244 -4.02 -22.80 -3.13
CA GLY A 244 -3.83 -22.85 -4.59
C GLY A 244 -2.36 -22.80 -5.03
N LEU A 245 -1.43 -23.19 -4.14
CA LEU A 245 0.00 -23.20 -4.41
C LEU A 245 0.46 -24.53 -5.00
N ASP A 246 1.58 -24.47 -5.76
CA ASP A 246 2.18 -25.68 -6.33
C ASP A 246 2.72 -26.60 -5.22
N ARG A 247 2.27 -27.86 -5.24
CA ARG A 247 2.70 -28.92 -4.30
C ARG A 247 3.93 -29.68 -4.77
N GLY A 248 4.32 -29.49 -6.01
CA GLY A 248 5.48 -30.18 -6.62
C GLY A 248 6.75 -30.08 -5.76
N PRO A 249 7.16 -28.87 -5.35
CA PRO A 249 8.35 -28.68 -4.51
C PRO A 249 8.29 -29.39 -3.15
N LEU A 250 7.10 -29.49 -2.52
CA LEU A 250 6.93 -30.24 -1.27
C LEU A 250 7.09 -31.75 -1.48
N HIS A 251 6.54 -32.27 -2.57
CA HIS A 251 6.70 -33.69 -2.93
C HIS A 251 8.16 -34.03 -3.27
N GLU A 252 8.87 -33.13 -3.94
CA GLU A 252 10.30 -33.28 -4.23
C GLU A 252 11.13 -33.27 -2.95
N ALA A 253 10.86 -32.30 -2.05
CA ALA A 253 11.49 -32.22 -0.75
C ALA A 253 11.29 -33.51 0.06
N TRP A 254 10.06 -34.00 0.14
CA TRP A 254 9.72 -35.23 0.85
C TRP A 254 10.46 -36.45 0.30
N ARG A 255 10.52 -36.61 -1.05
CA ARG A 255 11.24 -37.70 -1.69
C ARG A 255 12.75 -37.62 -1.43
N ALA A 256 13.33 -36.44 -1.51
CA ALA A 256 14.76 -36.21 -1.28
C ALA A 256 15.16 -36.54 0.16
N ILE A 257 14.38 -36.08 1.16
CA ILE A 257 14.66 -36.32 2.57
C ILE A 257 14.53 -37.82 2.91
N ARG A 258 13.52 -38.51 2.37
CA ARG A 258 13.36 -39.95 2.57
C ARG A 258 14.48 -40.78 1.92
N ALA A 259 14.96 -40.36 0.74
CA ALA A 259 16.08 -41.02 0.09
C ALA A 259 17.38 -40.84 0.91
N SER A 260 17.61 -39.65 1.48
CA SER A 260 18.74 -39.40 2.37
C SER A 260 18.69 -40.21 3.67
N ALA A 261 17.52 -40.28 4.31
CA ALA A 261 17.33 -41.08 5.54
C ALA A 261 17.53 -42.59 5.29
N ALA A 262 17.10 -43.12 4.15
CA ALA A 262 17.33 -44.51 3.77
C ALA A 262 18.83 -44.85 3.49
N HIS A 263 19.63 -43.85 3.08
CA HIS A 263 21.08 -44.01 2.88
C HIS A 263 21.85 -44.01 4.22
N ASP A 264 21.42 -43.27 5.21
CA ASP A 264 22.03 -43.25 6.56
C ASP A 264 21.70 -44.53 7.34
N ASP A 265 20.48 -45.05 7.25
CA ASP A 265 20.12 -46.36 7.81
C ASP A 265 20.93 -47.49 7.16
N GLY A 266 21.25 -47.38 5.87
CA GLY A 266 22.11 -48.35 5.16
C GLY A 266 23.57 -48.35 5.64
N ARG A 267 24.08 -47.22 6.16
CA ARG A 267 25.46 -47.12 6.71
C ARG A 267 25.54 -47.62 8.15
N THR A 268 24.50 -47.51 8.93
CA THR A 268 24.40 -48.08 10.29
C THR A 268 24.07 -49.56 10.26
N ALA A 269 23.35 -50.07 9.25
CA ALA A 269 22.98 -51.48 9.10
C ALA A 269 24.18 -52.34 8.50
N ALA A 270 25.21 -51.72 7.93
CA ALA A 270 26.40 -52.47 7.45
C ALA A 270 27.28 -52.95 8.62
N ASN A 271 27.01 -52.62 9.86
CA ASN A 271 27.72 -53.05 11.05
C ASN A 271 26.92 -53.93 12.05
N ALA A 272 25.71 -54.36 11.68
CA ALA A 272 24.94 -55.35 12.47
C ALA A 272 24.21 -56.30 11.51
N GLY A 273 24.59 -57.59 11.62
CA GLY A 273 24.20 -58.67 10.73
C GLY A 273 22.73 -58.88 10.55
N SER A 274 22.42 -59.31 9.34
CA SER A 274 21.23 -59.96 8.79
C SER A 274 20.23 -60.56 9.73
N VAL A 275 18.96 -60.08 9.68
CA VAL A 275 17.76 -60.94 9.70
C VAL A 275 16.70 -60.23 8.84
N GLY A 276 16.25 -60.94 7.77
CA GLY A 276 15.22 -60.43 6.88
C GLY A 276 13.82 -60.63 7.47
N VAL A 277 12.96 -59.69 7.20
CA VAL A 277 11.51 -59.91 7.03
C VAL A 277 10.99 -58.92 5.98
N THR A 278 10.57 -59.46 4.87
CA THR A 278 9.73 -58.80 3.88
C THR A 278 8.29 -58.84 4.37
N GLU A 279 7.70 -57.68 4.63
CA GLU A 279 6.25 -57.53 4.68
C GLU A 279 5.83 -56.35 3.79
N SER A 280 5.22 -56.72 2.68
CA SER A 280 4.44 -55.88 1.82
C SER A 280 3.11 -55.59 2.51
N VAL A 281 2.83 -54.32 2.82
CA VAL A 281 1.49 -53.92 3.29
C VAL A 281 0.75 -53.32 2.11
N ASP A 282 -0.22 -54.11 1.63
CA ASP A 282 -1.23 -53.67 0.67
C ASP A 282 -2.12 -52.58 1.27
N LEU A 283 -2.27 -51.49 0.55
CA LEU A 283 -3.25 -50.45 0.81
C LEU A 283 -4.66 -50.97 0.44
N VAL A 284 -5.47 -51.27 1.44
CA VAL A 284 -6.91 -51.55 1.29
C VAL A 284 -7.65 -50.21 1.20
N PRO A 285 -8.42 -49.93 0.15
CA PRO A 285 -9.30 -48.77 0.10
C PRO A 285 -10.56 -49.00 0.95
N LEU A 286 -10.88 -48.08 1.82
CA LEU A 286 -12.16 -48.05 2.53
C LEU A 286 -13.29 -47.62 1.60
N PRO A 287 -14.46 -48.28 1.64
CA PRO A 287 -15.59 -48.00 0.75
C PRO A 287 -16.36 -46.75 1.21
N CYS A 288 -16.60 -45.81 0.27
CA CYS A 288 -17.65 -44.82 0.37
C CYS A 288 -19.01 -45.45 0.03
N GLU A 289 -19.84 -45.73 1.04
CA GLU A 289 -21.25 -45.98 0.82
C GLU A 289 -22.12 -44.74 1.04
N ALA A 290 -22.76 -44.36 -0.04
CA ALA A 290 -24.13 -43.88 -0.22
C ALA A 290 -24.75 -42.86 0.75
N LEU A 291 -24.93 -41.64 0.27
CA LEU A 291 -26.17 -40.91 0.48
C LEU A 291 -26.62 -40.29 -0.85
N GLY A 292 -27.88 -40.63 -1.16
CA GLY A 292 -28.47 -40.55 -2.47
C GLY A 292 -28.89 -39.18 -3.00
N ALA A 293 -28.99 -39.22 -4.30
CA ALA A 293 -29.97 -38.62 -5.21
C ALA A 293 -30.22 -37.10 -5.19
N GLY A 294 -29.80 -36.43 -6.26
CA GLY A 294 -30.60 -35.38 -6.87
C GLY A 294 -30.01 -33.99 -6.82
N ALA A 295 -28.82 -33.76 -7.43
CA ALA A 295 -28.44 -32.44 -7.84
C ALA A 295 -28.06 -32.45 -9.33
N PRO A 296 -28.49 -31.44 -10.12
CA PRO A 296 -28.10 -31.35 -11.51
C PRO A 296 -26.60 -31.02 -11.60
N LYS A 297 -25.91 -31.80 -12.44
CA LYS A 297 -24.50 -31.61 -12.78
C LYS A 297 -24.27 -30.16 -13.24
N LEU A 298 -23.51 -29.43 -12.47
CA LEU A 298 -22.77 -28.26 -12.98
C LEU A 298 -21.77 -28.80 -14.02
N LEU A 299 -21.88 -28.31 -15.24
CA LEU A 299 -20.83 -28.50 -16.23
C LEU A 299 -19.56 -27.86 -15.67
N PRO A 300 -18.43 -28.55 -15.67
CA PRO A 300 -17.17 -27.94 -15.31
C PRO A 300 -16.91 -26.85 -16.34
N VAL A 301 -16.68 -25.62 -15.87
CA VAL A 301 -15.97 -24.61 -16.64
C VAL A 301 -14.62 -25.24 -16.96
N GLY A 302 -14.36 -25.47 -18.25
CA GLY A 302 -13.32 -26.29 -18.77
C GLY A 302 -11.99 -26.11 -18.06
N ASP A 303 -11.44 -27.20 -17.59
CA ASP A 303 -10.04 -27.33 -17.33
C ASP A 303 -9.29 -26.96 -18.62
N ALA A 304 -8.72 -25.75 -18.63
CA ALA A 304 -7.68 -25.45 -19.58
C ALA A 304 -6.52 -26.37 -19.21
N GLU A 305 -6.44 -27.50 -19.88
CA GLU A 305 -5.30 -28.40 -19.86
C GLU A 305 -4.04 -27.55 -19.95
N ALA A 306 -3.22 -27.63 -18.91
CA ALA A 306 -1.86 -27.16 -18.89
C ALA A 306 -1.06 -27.96 -19.95
N SER A 307 -1.25 -27.59 -21.21
CA SER A 307 -0.35 -27.98 -22.29
C SER A 307 0.99 -27.36 -21.97
N LYS A 308 1.95 -28.19 -21.56
CA LYS A 308 3.38 -27.88 -21.60
C LYS A 308 3.72 -27.45 -23.03
N ARG A 309 3.75 -26.16 -23.27
CA ARG A 309 4.49 -25.56 -24.39
C ARG A 309 5.65 -24.78 -23.80
N GLU A 310 6.82 -25.36 -23.92
CA GLU A 310 8.08 -24.64 -23.99
C GLU A 310 7.99 -23.65 -25.14
N THR A 311 7.65 -22.43 -24.83
CA THR A 311 7.98 -21.19 -25.57
C THR A 311 7.66 -20.04 -24.63
N GLY A 312 8.60 -19.12 -24.42
CA GLY A 312 8.51 -17.98 -23.52
C GLY A 312 7.31 -17.07 -23.83
N GLY A 313 6.15 -17.45 -23.34
CA GLY A 313 4.93 -16.66 -23.35
C GLY A 313 4.79 -15.96 -22.00
N SER A 314 4.86 -14.64 -22.01
CA SER A 314 4.51 -13.77 -20.89
C SER A 314 3.14 -14.18 -20.34
N CYS A 315 3.10 -14.56 -19.06
CA CYS A 315 1.83 -14.74 -18.35
C CYS A 315 1.16 -13.37 -18.20
N PRO A 316 -0.12 -13.19 -18.61
CA PRO A 316 -0.77 -11.88 -18.49
C PRO A 316 -0.76 -11.39 -17.05
N ALA A 317 -0.54 -10.09 -16.86
CA ALA A 317 -0.46 -9.47 -15.54
C ALA A 317 -1.71 -9.81 -14.72
N ARG A 318 -1.52 -10.34 -13.51
CA ARG A 318 -2.61 -10.52 -12.53
C ARG A 318 -3.20 -9.13 -12.26
N ARG A 319 -4.49 -8.97 -12.49
CA ARG A 319 -5.24 -7.76 -12.10
C ARG A 319 -6.02 -8.06 -10.84
N ALA A 320 -6.16 -7.08 -9.95
CA ALA A 320 -7.06 -7.21 -8.82
C ALA A 320 -8.49 -7.46 -9.32
N SER A 321 -9.18 -8.39 -8.69
CA SER A 321 -10.49 -8.86 -9.11
C SER A 321 -11.59 -8.46 -8.12
N ILE A 322 -12.77 -8.09 -8.65
CA ILE A 322 -13.92 -7.65 -7.85
C ILE A 322 -15.22 -8.30 -8.31
N ALA A 323 -16.04 -8.69 -7.34
CA ALA A 323 -17.45 -9.04 -7.55
C ALA A 323 -18.34 -7.98 -6.87
N VAL A 324 -19.34 -7.48 -7.61
CA VAL A 324 -20.34 -6.53 -7.09
C VAL A 324 -21.65 -7.27 -6.93
N MET A 325 -22.10 -7.46 -5.69
CA MET A 325 -23.37 -8.12 -5.36
C MET A 325 -24.56 -7.22 -5.68
N PRO A 326 -25.73 -7.76 -6.04
CA PRO A 326 -26.97 -7.00 -6.05
C PRO A 326 -27.18 -6.31 -4.71
N PHE A 327 -27.50 -5.02 -4.73
CA PHE A 327 -27.73 -4.28 -3.48
C PHE A 327 -29.08 -4.73 -2.88
N ALA A 328 -29.03 -5.11 -1.60
CA ALA A 328 -30.20 -5.60 -0.89
C ALA A 328 -31.22 -4.48 -0.69
N ALA A 329 -32.47 -4.70 -1.06
CA ALA A 329 -33.58 -3.77 -0.88
C ALA A 329 -34.89 -4.51 -0.70
N GLN A 330 -35.90 -3.84 -0.18
CA GLN A 330 -37.23 -4.43 0.05
C GLN A 330 -38.27 -3.92 -0.98
N GLY A 331 -39.24 -4.74 -1.32
CA GLY A 331 -40.34 -4.34 -2.20
C GLY A 331 -39.91 -3.94 -3.60
N ASP A 332 -40.47 -2.86 -4.12
CA ASP A 332 -40.17 -2.34 -5.48
C ASP A 332 -38.75 -1.82 -5.62
N ASP A 333 -38.12 -1.41 -4.53
CA ASP A 333 -36.73 -0.92 -4.53
C ASP A 333 -35.71 -2.04 -4.81
N ALA A 334 -36.09 -3.31 -4.68
CA ALA A 334 -35.20 -4.44 -5.04
C ALA A 334 -34.75 -4.40 -6.50
N ARG A 335 -35.59 -3.94 -7.42
CA ARG A 335 -35.23 -3.73 -8.83
C ARG A 335 -34.20 -2.64 -9.01
N ILE A 336 -34.31 -1.56 -8.21
CA ILE A 336 -33.37 -0.44 -8.23
C ILE A 336 -32.00 -0.89 -7.73
N GLY A 337 -31.95 -1.67 -6.65
CA GLY A 337 -30.72 -2.23 -6.09
C GLY A 337 -29.97 -3.14 -7.09
N ILE A 338 -30.70 -3.98 -7.81
CA ILE A 338 -30.14 -4.82 -8.86
C ILE A 338 -29.63 -3.98 -10.05
N ALA A 339 -30.42 -3.00 -10.50
CA ALA A 339 -30.06 -2.14 -11.62
C ALA A 339 -28.80 -1.29 -11.32
N LEU A 340 -28.72 -0.72 -10.11
CA LEU A 340 -27.57 0.05 -9.68
C LEU A 340 -26.28 -0.82 -9.58
N ALA A 341 -26.38 -2.03 -9.04
CA ALA A 341 -25.25 -2.94 -9.02
C ALA A 341 -24.78 -3.30 -10.44
N HIS A 342 -25.71 -3.52 -11.38
CA HIS A 342 -25.38 -3.75 -12.78
C HIS A 342 -24.69 -2.55 -13.44
N ASP A 343 -25.16 -1.35 -13.15
CA ASP A 343 -24.56 -0.11 -13.64
C ASP A 343 -23.13 0.08 -13.09
N VAL A 344 -22.93 -0.18 -11.80
CA VAL A 344 -21.60 -0.17 -11.17
C VAL A 344 -20.66 -1.19 -11.84
N VAL A 345 -21.10 -2.42 -12.10
CA VAL A 345 -20.31 -3.44 -12.83
C VAL A 345 -19.89 -2.93 -14.21
N THR A 346 -20.83 -2.36 -14.95
CA THR A 346 -20.60 -1.86 -16.31
C THR A 346 -19.56 -0.73 -16.32
N ARG A 347 -19.67 0.21 -15.37
CA ARG A 347 -18.75 1.35 -15.25
C ARG A 347 -17.36 0.93 -14.77
N LEU A 348 -17.27 0.04 -13.77
CA LEU A 348 -15.99 -0.52 -13.31
C LEU A 348 -15.25 -1.24 -14.44
N ALA A 349 -15.98 -2.01 -15.26
CA ALA A 349 -15.38 -2.71 -16.40
C ALA A 349 -14.78 -1.76 -17.43
N LYS A 350 -15.38 -0.56 -17.64
CA LYS A 350 -14.85 0.47 -18.54
C LYS A 350 -13.55 1.09 -18.05
N LEU A 351 -13.28 1.11 -16.74
CA LEU A 351 -12.01 1.60 -16.21
C LEU A 351 -10.81 0.71 -16.60
N ARG A 352 -11.05 -0.58 -16.89
CA ARG A 352 -10.03 -1.58 -17.28
C ARG A 352 -8.88 -1.77 -16.27
N SER A 353 -8.99 -1.15 -15.10
CA SER A 353 -8.03 -1.29 -14.00
C SER A 353 -8.21 -2.57 -13.20
N LEU A 354 -9.40 -3.15 -13.24
CA LEU A 354 -9.81 -4.29 -12.44
C LEU A 354 -10.33 -5.42 -13.33
N PHE A 355 -10.22 -6.65 -12.82
CA PHE A 355 -10.95 -7.78 -13.36
C PHE A 355 -12.34 -7.85 -12.69
N VAL A 356 -13.37 -7.45 -13.41
CA VAL A 356 -14.74 -7.36 -12.88
C VAL A 356 -15.53 -8.61 -13.26
N ILE A 357 -16.09 -9.27 -12.26
CA ILE A 357 -16.93 -10.46 -12.48
C ILE A 357 -18.25 -10.04 -13.12
N GLY A 358 -18.63 -10.74 -14.18
CA GLY A 358 -19.88 -10.49 -14.91
C GLY A 358 -21.13 -10.72 -14.05
N GLN A 359 -22.11 -9.81 -14.22
CA GLN A 359 -23.36 -9.77 -13.44
C GLN A 359 -24.10 -11.13 -13.40
N GLY A 360 -24.09 -11.89 -14.48
CA GLY A 360 -24.78 -13.19 -14.54
C GLY A 360 -24.29 -14.19 -13.48
N SER A 361 -22.98 -14.26 -13.27
CA SER A 361 -22.38 -15.14 -12.25
C SER A 361 -22.78 -14.72 -10.85
N VAL A 362 -22.74 -13.44 -10.57
CA VAL A 362 -23.05 -12.86 -9.25
C VAL A 362 -24.54 -13.00 -8.94
N SER A 363 -25.41 -12.69 -9.93
CA SER A 363 -26.88 -12.84 -9.79
C SER A 363 -27.29 -14.29 -9.57
N ALA A 364 -26.63 -15.26 -10.22
CA ALA A 364 -26.89 -16.68 -10.02
C ALA A 364 -26.54 -17.17 -8.60
N LEU A 365 -25.49 -16.60 -7.99
CA LEU A 365 -25.13 -16.89 -6.59
C LEU A 365 -26.11 -16.20 -5.62
N HIS A 366 -26.45 -14.95 -5.89
CA HIS A 366 -27.41 -14.19 -5.08
C HIS A 366 -28.80 -14.87 -5.03
N ALA A 367 -29.30 -15.34 -6.18
CA ALA A 367 -30.56 -16.07 -6.27
C ALA A 367 -30.57 -17.38 -5.48
N ARG A 368 -29.41 -17.94 -5.16
CA ARG A 368 -29.24 -19.13 -4.30
C ARG A 368 -29.06 -18.78 -2.81
N GLY A 369 -29.18 -17.53 -2.43
CA GLY A 369 -29.02 -17.07 -1.06
C GLY A 369 -27.57 -17.02 -0.59
N VAL A 370 -26.59 -17.01 -1.51
CA VAL A 370 -25.18 -16.92 -1.19
C VAL A 370 -24.85 -15.47 -0.82
N ASP A 371 -24.27 -15.25 0.37
CA ASP A 371 -23.83 -13.93 0.82
C ASP A 371 -22.59 -13.42 0.06
N ALA A 372 -22.27 -12.14 0.23
CA ALA A 372 -21.16 -11.49 -0.50
C ALA A 372 -19.81 -12.15 -0.24
N GLN A 373 -19.55 -12.59 1.00
CA GLN A 373 -18.28 -13.19 1.37
C GLN A 373 -18.16 -14.63 0.83
N GLN A 374 -19.21 -15.39 0.86
CA GLN A 374 -19.25 -16.73 0.25
C GLN A 374 -19.13 -16.63 -1.27
N ALA A 375 -19.83 -15.67 -1.89
CA ALA A 375 -19.72 -15.39 -3.32
C ALA A 375 -18.29 -15.04 -3.72
N ALA A 376 -17.62 -14.19 -2.95
CA ALA A 376 -16.23 -13.82 -3.19
C ALA A 376 -15.28 -15.02 -3.15
N ARG A 377 -15.47 -15.94 -2.20
CA ARG A 377 -14.69 -17.17 -2.10
C ARG A 377 -14.94 -18.11 -3.27
N LEU A 378 -16.21 -18.31 -3.65
CA LEU A 378 -16.59 -19.17 -4.77
C LEU A 378 -16.07 -18.63 -6.11
N LEU A 379 -16.10 -17.31 -6.30
CA LEU A 379 -15.62 -16.63 -7.50
C LEU A 379 -14.11 -16.39 -7.47
N ARG A 380 -13.45 -16.65 -6.33
CA ARG A 380 -12.00 -16.42 -6.11
C ARG A 380 -11.57 -15.00 -6.45
N VAL A 381 -12.34 -14.00 -5.99
CA VAL A 381 -12.04 -12.59 -6.22
C VAL A 381 -11.30 -11.98 -5.02
N ASP A 382 -10.45 -10.97 -5.30
CA ASP A 382 -9.70 -10.26 -4.26
C ASP A 382 -10.60 -9.35 -3.42
N TYR A 383 -11.67 -8.82 -4.03
CA TYR A 383 -12.59 -7.89 -3.40
C TYR A 383 -14.05 -8.22 -3.69
N SER A 384 -14.93 -7.94 -2.75
CA SER A 384 -16.39 -7.95 -2.96
C SER A 384 -17.00 -6.62 -2.53
N CYS A 385 -17.91 -6.12 -3.36
CA CYS A 385 -18.74 -4.96 -3.05
C CYS A 385 -20.16 -5.44 -2.79
N SER A 386 -20.75 -5.00 -1.69
CA SER A 386 -22.15 -5.19 -1.32
C SER A 386 -22.77 -3.91 -0.81
N GLY A 387 -24.10 -3.85 -0.74
CA GLY A 387 -24.78 -2.69 -0.24
C GLY A 387 -26.24 -2.94 0.09
N THR A 388 -26.85 -1.95 0.77
CA THR A 388 -28.28 -1.95 1.09
C THR A 388 -28.91 -0.66 0.62
N LEU A 389 -30.10 -0.76 0.03
CA LEU A 389 -30.94 0.38 -0.32
C LEU A 389 -32.14 0.38 0.62
N ARG A 390 -32.35 1.48 1.33
CA ARG A 390 -33.48 1.70 2.22
C ARG A 390 -34.19 3.00 1.85
N ARG A 391 -35.51 2.98 1.81
CA ARG A 391 -36.32 4.14 1.55
C ARG A 391 -37.15 4.49 2.79
N GLU A 392 -37.01 5.72 3.23
CA GLU A 392 -37.82 6.30 4.32
C GLU A 392 -38.55 7.54 3.78
N GLY A 393 -39.81 7.36 3.38
CA GLY A 393 -40.60 8.40 2.74
C GLY A 393 -40.08 8.82 1.37
N ALA A 394 -39.71 10.10 1.22
CA ALA A 394 -39.15 10.65 -0.02
C ALA A 394 -37.61 10.51 -0.12
N VAL A 395 -36.92 10.08 0.94
CA VAL A 395 -35.48 9.95 0.97
C VAL A 395 -35.11 8.48 0.86
N ALA A 396 -34.30 8.13 -0.13
CA ALA A 396 -33.69 6.82 -0.20
C ALA A 396 -32.21 6.91 0.23
N THR A 397 -31.76 5.92 0.98
CA THR A 397 -30.38 5.82 1.46
C THR A 397 -29.74 4.56 0.87
N ILE A 398 -28.56 4.70 0.32
CA ILE A 398 -27.75 3.59 -0.14
C ILE A 398 -26.50 3.50 0.74
N GLU A 399 -26.30 2.36 1.39
CA GLU A 399 -25.07 2.05 2.10
C GLU A 399 -24.30 1.04 1.26
N VAL A 400 -23.02 1.32 0.99
CA VAL A 400 -22.14 0.46 0.16
C VAL A 400 -20.89 0.16 0.96
N GLU A 401 -20.43 -1.08 0.89
CA GLU A 401 -19.18 -1.52 1.51
C GLU A 401 -18.32 -2.29 0.51
N LEU A 402 -17.01 -2.13 0.65
CA LEU A 402 -15.99 -2.89 -0.04
C LEU A 402 -15.26 -3.77 0.97
N VAL A 403 -15.23 -5.06 0.70
CA VAL A 403 -14.63 -6.07 1.58
C VAL A 403 -13.46 -6.74 0.86
N GLU A 404 -12.33 -6.83 1.52
CA GLU A 404 -11.19 -7.65 1.09
C GLU A 404 -11.50 -9.12 1.36
N SER A 405 -11.53 -9.96 0.31
CA SER A 405 -12.01 -11.34 0.39
C SER A 405 -11.14 -12.25 1.27
N ALA A 406 -9.81 -12.02 1.24
CA ALA A 406 -8.84 -12.84 1.97
C ALA A 406 -8.94 -12.69 3.49
N THR A 407 -9.24 -11.47 3.98
CA THR A 407 -9.26 -11.12 5.41
C THR A 407 -10.67 -10.90 5.94
N ALA A 408 -11.69 -10.85 5.08
CA ALA A 408 -13.05 -10.44 5.39
C ALA A 408 -13.13 -9.03 6.04
N ARG A 409 -12.14 -8.19 5.78
CA ARG A 409 -12.05 -6.83 6.32
C ARG A 409 -12.81 -5.87 5.43
N VAL A 410 -13.72 -5.09 6.00
CA VAL A 410 -14.30 -3.93 5.32
C VAL A 410 -13.18 -2.89 5.14
N VAL A 411 -12.82 -2.60 3.89
CA VAL A 411 -11.75 -1.66 3.55
C VAL A 411 -12.28 -0.27 3.26
N TRP A 412 -13.54 -0.19 2.83
CA TRP A 412 -14.25 1.07 2.61
C TRP A 412 -15.74 0.87 2.80
N ALA A 413 -16.42 1.87 3.34
CA ALA A 413 -17.88 1.95 3.40
C ALA A 413 -18.32 3.40 3.32
N GLU A 414 -19.38 3.67 2.55
CA GLU A 414 -19.96 5.01 2.41
C GLU A 414 -21.48 4.93 2.33
N ARG A 415 -22.13 5.99 2.82
CA ARG A 415 -23.58 6.18 2.80
C ARG A 415 -23.93 7.34 1.88
N PHE A 416 -24.86 7.09 0.96
CA PHE A 416 -25.37 8.05 0.00
C PHE A 416 -26.84 8.31 0.28
N GLU A 417 -27.25 9.59 0.27
CA GLU A 417 -28.64 9.99 0.40
C GLU A 417 -29.17 10.44 -0.96
N LEU A 418 -30.34 9.93 -1.32
CA LEU A 418 -31.06 10.27 -2.54
C LEU A 418 -32.26 11.14 -2.23
N ALA A 419 -32.28 12.35 -2.75
CA ALA A 419 -33.52 13.10 -2.92
C ALA A 419 -34.14 12.71 -4.29
N ASP A 420 -35.41 12.42 -4.29
CA ASP A 420 -36.25 11.76 -5.28
C ASP A 420 -36.12 12.24 -6.75
N THR A 421 -35.05 11.81 -7.50
CA THR A 421 -35.03 11.93 -8.98
C THR A 421 -34.08 10.89 -9.62
N PHE A 422 -34.50 10.31 -10.76
CA PHE A 422 -33.74 9.31 -11.53
C PHE A 422 -32.32 9.75 -11.94
N GLY A 423 -32.07 11.06 -12.09
CA GLY A 423 -30.72 11.59 -12.39
C GLY A 423 -29.71 11.42 -11.26
N VAL A 424 -30.17 11.29 -10.03
CA VAL A 424 -29.31 11.12 -8.84
C VAL A 424 -28.70 9.70 -8.75
N LEU A 425 -29.39 8.67 -9.28
CA LEU A 425 -28.85 7.30 -9.35
C LEU A 425 -27.61 7.21 -10.23
N ASP A 426 -27.58 7.95 -11.33
CA ASP A 426 -26.43 8.01 -12.24
C ASP A 426 -25.21 8.65 -11.55
N GLU A 427 -25.43 9.75 -10.81
CA GLU A 427 -24.38 10.41 -10.02
C GLU A 427 -23.85 9.52 -8.89
N ILE A 428 -24.72 8.80 -8.18
CA ILE A 428 -24.33 7.87 -7.13
C ILE A 428 -23.57 6.68 -7.71
N GLY A 429 -24.01 6.12 -8.83
CA GLY A 429 -23.28 5.07 -9.55
C GLY A 429 -21.86 5.53 -9.91
N ASN A 430 -21.70 6.75 -10.40
CA ASN A 430 -20.41 7.35 -10.69
C ASN A 430 -19.52 7.48 -9.43
N ARG A 431 -20.08 7.95 -8.33
CA ARG A 431 -19.35 8.10 -7.06
C ARG A 431 -18.94 6.76 -6.48
N ILE A 432 -19.81 5.76 -6.48
CA ILE A 432 -19.49 4.40 -6.02
C ILE A 432 -18.31 3.84 -6.83
N VAL A 433 -18.38 3.93 -8.15
CA VAL A 433 -17.32 3.42 -9.05
C VAL A 433 -15.99 4.11 -8.80
N ALA A 434 -16.00 5.43 -8.65
CA ALA A 434 -14.80 6.20 -8.41
C ALA A 434 -14.17 5.87 -7.04
N SER A 435 -14.99 5.77 -5.98
CA SER A 435 -14.54 5.39 -4.64
C SER A 435 -13.97 3.97 -4.63
N LEU A 436 -14.66 2.99 -5.22
CA LEU A 436 -14.17 1.61 -5.30
C LEU A 436 -12.83 1.51 -6.03
N ALA A 437 -12.70 2.18 -7.18
CA ALA A 437 -11.48 2.16 -7.98
C ALA A 437 -10.31 2.80 -7.22
N ALA A 438 -10.53 3.95 -6.58
CA ALA A 438 -9.51 4.67 -5.82
C ALA A 438 -9.03 3.88 -4.59
N GLU A 439 -9.95 3.27 -3.83
CA GLU A 439 -9.61 2.48 -2.64
C GLU A 439 -8.86 1.20 -3.00
N ILE A 440 -9.30 0.48 -4.03
CA ILE A 440 -8.58 -0.72 -4.49
C ILE A 440 -7.18 -0.34 -4.99
N GLU A 441 -7.04 0.73 -5.78
CA GLU A 441 -5.74 1.19 -6.24
C GLU A 441 -4.82 1.57 -5.06
N ALA A 442 -5.35 2.25 -4.05
CA ALA A 442 -4.60 2.59 -2.83
C ALA A 442 -4.13 1.34 -2.07
N LEU A 443 -4.99 0.33 -1.94
CA LEU A 443 -4.67 -0.94 -1.31
C LEU A 443 -3.60 -1.71 -2.09
N GLU A 444 -3.73 -1.80 -3.41
CA GLU A 444 -2.76 -2.49 -4.26
C GLU A 444 -1.39 -1.78 -4.26
N ARG A 445 -1.36 -0.43 -4.27
CA ARG A 445 -0.11 0.32 -4.07
C ARG A 445 0.55 0.01 -2.73
N ASN A 446 -0.23 -0.01 -1.66
CA ASN A 446 0.27 -0.32 -0.32
C ASN A 446 0.79 -1.76 -0.23
N ARG A 447 0.10 -2.72 -0.85
CA ARG A 447 0.58 -4.11 -0.96
C ARG A 447 1.89 -4.21 -1.73
N ALA A 448 1.98 -3.55 -2.88
CA ALA A 448 3.16 -3.61 -3.74
C ALA A 448 4.44 -3.13 -3.06
N ILE A 449 4.35 -2.09 -2.20
CA ILE A 449 5.50 -1.60 -1.42
C ILE A 449 5.98 -2.67 -0.43
N LEU A 450 5.07 -3.50 0.00
CA LEU A 450 5.33 -4.53 0.98
C LEU A 450 6.05 -5.76 0.40
N LEU A 451 6.06 -5.95 -0.90
CA LEU A 451 6.74 -7.07 -1.56
C LEU A 451 8.25 -6.81 -1.72
N PRO A 452 9.12 -7.83 -1.63
CA PRO A 452 10.53 -7.68 -1.96
C PRO A 452 10.74 -7.23 -3.41
N PRO A 453 11.71 -6.33 -3.71
CA PRO A 453 11.92 -5.83 -5.07
C PRO A 453 12.18 -6.92 -6.12
N GLY A 454 12.76 -8.06 -5.74
CA GLY A 454 13.10 -9.16 -6.64
C GLY A 454 11.95 -10.16 -6.88
N SER A 455 10.79 -10.00 -6.22
CA SER A 455 9.64 -10.92 -6.34
C SER A 455 8.38 -10.25 -6.89
N LEU A 456 8.53 -9.09 -7.55
CA LEU A 456 7.39 -8.36 -8.10
C LEU A 456 6.93 -9.02 -9.40
N ASP A 457 5.63 -9.27 -9.51
CA ASP A 457 4.96 -9.45 -10.81
C ASP A 457 4.72 -8.10 -11.50
N ALA A 458 4.24 -8.12 -12.74
CA ALA A 458 4.00 -6.89 -13.50
C ALA A 458 2.99 -5.95 -12.82
N TRP A 459 1.96 -6.50 -12.19
CA TRP A 459 0.96 -5.74 -11.43
C TRP A 459 1.57 -5.04 -10.22
N SER A 460 2.29 -5.78 -9.40
CA SER A 460 2.95 -5.24 -8.20
C SER A 460 4.05 -4.23 -8.55
N ALA A 461 4.81 -4.47 -9.63
CA ALA A 461 5.79 -3.52 -10.13
C ALA A 461 5.12 -2.20 -10.58
N HIS A 462 4.00 -2.28 -11.33
CA HIS A 462 3.22 -1.11 -11.72
C HIS A 462 2.74 -0.31 -10.50
N HIS A 463 2.11 -0.94 -9.53
CA HIS A 463 1.62 -0.24 -8.33
C HIS A 463 2.73 0.36 -7.47
N ARG A 464 3.90 -0.29 -7.43
CA ARG A 464 5.09 0.29 -6.80
C ARG A 464 5.60 1.50 -7.56
N GLY A 465 5.56 1.46 -8.88
CA GLY A 465 5.82 2.62 -9.75
C GLY A 465 4.89 3.79 -9.43
N LEU A 466 3.57 3.54 -9.32
CA LEU A 466 2.58 4.56 -8.95
C LEU A 466 2.88 5.18 -7.57
N TRP A 467 3.25 4.37 -6.60
CA TRP A 467 3.58 4.87 -5.25
C TRP A 467 4.74 5.87 -5.26
N HIS A 468 5.80 5.60 -6.04
CA HIS A 468 6.92 6.52 -6.22
C HIS A 468 6.51 7.74 -7.06
N MET A 469 5.79 7.53 -8.17
CA MET A 469 5.39 8.57 -9.13
C MET A 469 4.60 9.71 -8.48
N TYR A 470 3.74 9.41 -7.49
CA TYR A 470 2.89 10.40 -6.82
C TYR A 470 3.62 11.25 -5.75
N ARG A 471 4.93 11.11 -5.60
CA ARG A 471 5.73 11.93 -4.67
C ARG A 471 6.23 13.22 -5.27
N PHE A 472 6.31 13.31 -6.58
CA PHE A 472 6.73 14.50 -7.32
C PHE A 472 8.11 15.04 -6.94
N ASP A 473 9.08 14.16 -6.73
CA ASP A 473 10.49 14.49 -6.59
C ASP A 473 11.38 13.66 -7.55
N PRO A 474 12.57 14.18 -7.96
CA PRO A 474 13.41 13.51 -8.95
C PRO A 474 13.86 12.10 -8.55
N PRO A 475 14.34 11.83 -7.30
CA PRO A 475 14.74 10.49 -6.89
C PRO A 475 13.62 9.46 -6.96
N ASP A 476 12.41 9.83 -6.52
CA ASP A 476 11.26 8.93 -6.56
C ASP A 476 10.72 8.77 -7.98
N ASN A 477 10.79 9.80 -8.85
CA ASN A 477 10.44 9.66 -10.26
C ASN A 477 11.37 8.67 -11.00
N ALA A 478 12.68 8.69 -10.71
CA ALA A 478 13.62 7.71 -11.26
C ALA A 478 13.32 6.27 -10.79
N LYS A 479 12.91 6.08 -9.52
CA LYS A 479 12.46 4.78 -9.03
C LYS A 479 11.15 4.35 -9.70
N ALA A 480 10.22 5.27 -9.90
CA ALA A 480 8.98 5.00 -10.61
C ALA A 480 9.26 4.49 -12.03
N GLN A 481 10.16 5.14 -12.77
CA GLN A 481 10.59 4.69 -14.10
C GLN A 481 11.10 3.24 -14.06
N HIS A 482 12.03 2.95 -13.14
CA HIS A 482 12.58 1.61 -12.98
C HIS A 482 11.49 0.54 -12.74
N PHE A 483 10.49 0.84 -11.91
CA PHE A 483 9.40 -0.12 -11.64
C PHE A 483 8.42 -0.24 -12.80
N PHE A 484 8.11 0.83 -13.51
CA PHE A 484 7.30 0.74 -14.74
C PHE A 484 8.05 -0.01 -15.86
N GLU A 485 9.35 0.23 -16.05
CA GLU A 485 10.19 -0.55 -16.97
C GLU A 485 10.22 -2.04 -16.59
N THR A 486 10.25 -2.34 -15.30
CA THR A 486 10.14 -3.71 -14.82
C THR A 486 8.76 -4.31 -15.15
N ALA A 487 7.68 -3.56 -14.93
CA ALA A 487 6.34 -4.01 -15.23
C ALA A 487 6.14 -4.31 -16.72
N VAL A 488 6.59 -3.42 -17.63
CA VAL A 488 6.45 -3.62 -19.08
C VAL A 488 7.38 -4.70 -19.63
N ARG A 489 8.52 -4.96 -18.97
CA ARG A 489 9.39 -6.09 -19.31
C ARG A 489 8.78 -7.41 -18.91
N LEU A 490 8.10 -7.50 -17.76
CA LEU A 490 7.39 -8.68 -17.28
C LEU A 490 6.10 -8.95 -18.08
N ASP A 491 5.38 -7.90 -18.43
CA ASP A 491 4.19 -7.96 -19.29
C ASP A 491 4.16 -6.79 -20.28
N PRO A 492 4.66 -6.97 -21.50
CA PRO A 492 4.63 -5.94 -22.55
C PRO A 492 3.22 -5.51 -22.97
N THR A 493 2.19 -6.32 -22.67
CA THR A 493 0.79 -6.01 -23.00
C THR A 493 0.10 -5.19 -21.91
N PHE A 494 0.79 -4.85 -20.84
CA PHE A 494 0.22 -4.08 -19.74
C PHE A 494 0.21 -2.58 -20.05
N SER A 495 -0.82 -2.13 -20.76
CA SER A 495 -1.03 -0.74 -21.21
C SER A 495 -0.81 0.30 -20.12
N ARG A 496 -1.35 0.09 -18.92
CA ARG A 496 -1.25 1.04 -17.80
C ARG A 496 0.18 1.22 -17.28
N ALA A 497 1.03 0.21 -17.39
CA ALA A 497 2.43 0.34 -17.02
C ALA A 497 3.19 1.22 -18.02
N TRP A 498 2.90 1.09 -19.31
CA TRP A 498 3.38 1.99 -20.35
C TRP A 498 2.88 3.43 -20.15
N ALA A 499 1.60 3.62 -19.81
CA ALA A 499 1.03 4.93 -19.49
C ALA A 499 1.73 5.56 -18.27
N GLY A 500 2.01 4.78 -17.23
CA GLY A 500 2.79 5.22 -16.06
C GLY A 500 4.21 5.64 -16.43
N LEU A 501 4.90 4.86 -17.27
CA LEU A 501 6.23 5.19 -17.78
C LEU A 501 6.21 6.50 -18.58
N SER A 502 5.24 6.67 -19.47
CA SER A 502 5.02 7.93 -20.22
C SER A 502 4.88 9.11 -19.26
N PHE A 503 4.09 8.96 -18.19
CA PHE A 503 3.88 10.04 -17.24
C PHE A 503 5.15 10.40 -16.44
N THR A 504 6.04 9.46 -16.14
CA THR A 504 7.32 9.78 -15.49
C THR A 504 8.22 10.60 -16.39
N HIS A 505 8.25 10.31 -17.69
CA HIS A 505 8.93 11.15 -18.69
C HIS A 505 8.28 12.53 -18.83
N PHE A 506 6.94 12.58 -18.80
CA PHE A 506 6.21 13.84 -18.73
C PHE A 506 6.63 14.66 -17.50
N GLN A 507 6.75 14.06 -16.33
CA GLN A 507 7.19 14.75 -15.11
C GLN A 507 8.62 15.33 -15.27
N ASN A 508 9.56 14.57 -15.82
CA ASN A 508 10.92 15.05 -16.08
C ASN A 508 10.93 16.30 -16.95
N ALA A 509 10.13 16.28 -18.03
CA ALA A 509 10.04 17.42 -18.97
C ALA A 509 9.31 18.60 -18.36
N PHE A 510 8.17 18.38 -17.67
CA PHE A 510 7.32 19.41 -17.10
C PHE A 510 7.97 20.13 -15.91
N GLN A 511 8.62 19.37 -15.03
CA GLN A 511 9.28 19.90 -13.84
C GLN A 511 10.68 20.48 -14.15
N GLY A 512 11.18 20.32 -15.37
CA GLY A 512 12.53 20.75 -15.73
C GLY A 512 13.64 19.97 -15.02
N TRP A 513 13.36 18.72 -14.58
CA TRP A 513 14.37 17.89 -13.91
C TRP A 513 15.45 17.40 -14.87
N THR A 514 15.11 17.27 -16.15
CA THR A 514 16.02 16.91 -17.24
C THR A 514 15.69 17.68 -18.50
N THR A 515 16.46 17.48 -19.57
CA THR A 515 16.24 18.15 -20.86
C THR A 515 14.87 17.82 -21.43
N ARG A 516 14.05 18.83 -21.72
CA ARG A 516 12.64 18.70 -22.09
C ARG A 516 12.42 17.87 -23.36
N GLU A 517 13.15 18.18 -24.45
CA GLU A 517 12.89 17.58 -25.76
C GLU A 517 13.05 16.03 -25.79
N PRO A 518 14.15 15.45 -25.30
CA PRO A 518 14.28 14.00 -25.26
C PRO A 518 13.22 13.32 -24.38
N GLU A 519 12.86 13.94 -23.25
CA GLU A 519 11.83 13.38 -22.37
C GLU A 519 10.43 13.47 -22.97
N THR A 520 10.14 14.55 -23.72
CA THR A 520 8.88 14.66 -24.48
C THR A 520 8.76 13.53 -25.51
N GLN A 521 9.83 13.23 -26.25
CA GLN A 521 9.81 12.14 -27.22
C GLN A 521 9.63 10.78 -26.51
N ARG A 522 10.35 10.52 -25.41
CA ARG A 522 10.18 9.28 -24.64
C ARG A 522 8.75 9.14 -24.08
N ALA A 523 8.15 10.23 -23.63
CA ALA A 523 6.77 10.23 -23.14
C ALA A 523 5.80 9.81 -24.28
N ILE A 524 5.98 10.32 -25.48
CA ILE A 524 5.18 9.97 -26.66
C ILE A 524 5.39 8.51 -27.06
N ASP A 525 6.66 8.06 -27.11
CA ASP A 525 6.99 6.68 -27.48
C ASP A 525 6.36 5.68 -26.48
N ALA A 526 6.44 5.94 -25.19
CA ALA A 526 5.82 5.10 -24.17
C ALA A 526 4.27 5.14 -24.23
N ALA A 527 3.66 6.32 -24.50
CA ALA A 527 2.23 6.43 -24.71
C ALA A 527 1.75 5.68 -25.97
N ALA A 528 2.54 5.69 -27.03
CA ALA A 528 2.24 4.92 -28.24
C ALA A 528 2.28 3.40 -27.94
N GLN A 529 3.22 2.93 -27.13
CA GLN A 529 3.25 1.54 -26.67
C GLN A 529 2.02 1.21 -25.81
N ALA A 530 1.55 2.13 -24.95
CA ALA A 530 0.31 1.95 -24.19
C ALA A 530 -0.90 1.74 -25.10
N LEU A 531 -1.05 2.57 -26.14
CA LEU A 531 -2.13 2.45 -27.13
C LEU A 531 -2.03 1.16 -27.95
N MET A 532 -0.82 0.75 -28.34
CA MET A 532 -0.63 -0.54 -29.02
C MET A 532 -0.97 -1.74 -28.16
N ALA A 533 -0.74 -1.65 -26.85
CA ALA A 533 -1.05 -2.71 -25.91
C ALA A 533 -2.57 -2.82 -25.65
N ASP A 534 -3.26 -1.70 -25.47
CA ASP A 534 -4.73 -1.65 -25.31
C ASP A 534 -5.27 -0.24 -25.65
N ASP A 535 -5.80 -0.07 -26.86
CA ASP A 535 -6.40 1.18 -27.36
C ASP A 535 -7.76 1.53 -26.73
N ARG A 536 -8.30 0.62 -25.89
CA ARG A 536 -9.51 0.85 -25.11
C ARG A 536 -9.24 1.19 -23.65
N ASP A 537 -7.98 1.22 -23.24
CA ASP A 537 -7.63 1.67 -21.87
C ASP A 537 -7.62 3.21 -21.83
N PRO A 538 -8.48 3.86 -21.06
CA PRO A 538 -8.51 5.32 -20.96
C PRO A 538 -7.17 5.91 -20.51
N SER A 539 -6.35 5.14 -19.79
CA SER A 539 -5.03 5.58 -19.33
C SER A 539 -4.02 5.72 -20.48
N ALA A 540 -4.18 4.95 -21.57
CA ALA A 540 -3.33 5.08 -22.75
C ALA A 540 -3.57 6.40 -23.48
N HIS A 541 -4.84 6.74 -23.73
CA HIS A 541 -5.23 8.02 -24.33
C HIS A 541 -4.89 9.21 -23.43
N TRP A 542 -5.06 9.07 -22.11
CA TRP A 542 -4.63 10.07 -21.15
C TRP A 542 -3.12 10.33 -21.21
N ALA A 543 -2.30 9.28 -21.28
CA ALA A 543 -0.86 9.42 -21.39
C ALA A 543 -0.45 10.09 -22.71
N MET A 544 -1.08 9.69 -23.83
CA MET A 544 -0.85 10.30 -25.13
C MET A 544 -1.25 11.77 -25.15
N GLY A 545 -2.43 12.12 -24.62
CA GLY A 545 -2.88 13.50 -24.53
C GLY A 545 -1.90 14.40 -23.74
N ARG A 546 -1.38 13.91 -22.62
CA ARG A 546 -0.36 14.65 -21.86
C ARG A 546 0.97 14.78 -22.60
N ALA A 547 1.42 13.73 -23.26
CA ALA A 547 2.68 13.76 -24.03
C ALA A 547 2.58 14.70 -25.24
N LEU A 548 1.45 14.69 -25.97
CA LEU A 548 1.19 15.61 -27.07
C LEU A 548 1.12 17.08 -26.60
N TRP A 549 0.54 17.33 -25.42
CA TRP A 549 0.55 18.67 -24.84
C TRP A 549 1.96 19.23 -24.63
N LEU A 550 2.93 18.40 -24.23
CA LEU A 550 4.34 18.83 -24.13
C LEU A 550 4.92 19.28 -25.47
N ARG A 551 4.54 18.64 -26.58
CA ARG A 551 5.08 18.88 -27.91
C ARG A 551 4.29 19.93 -28.67
N GLU A 552 3.00 19.73 -28.85
CA GLU A 552 2.14 20.46 -29.79
C GLU A 552 1.19 21.43 -29.08
N GLY A 553 0.91 21.22 -27.77
CA GLY A 553 0.06 22.10 -26.97
C GLY A 553 -1.40 21.63 -26.94
N HIS A 554 -2.34 22.62 -26.94
CA HIS A 554 -3.75 22.39 -26.60
C HIS A 554 -4.47 21.43 -27.55
N ASP A 555 -4.52 21.76 -28.85
CA ASP A 555 -5.44 21.11 -29.80
C ASP A 555 -5.10 19.63 -30.02
N ALA A 556 -3.83 19.30 -30.14
CA ALA A 556 -3.38 17.91 -30.32
C ALA A 556 -3.68 17.03 -29.10
N SER A 557 -3.70 17.60 -27.90
CA SER A 557 -3.92 16.85 -26.66
C SER A 557 -5.39 16.64 -26.34
N VAL A 558 -6.27 17.59 -26.69
CA VAL A 558 -7.70 17.55 -26.33
C VAL A 558 -8.41 16.33 -26.92
N GLY A 559 -8.16 16.03 -28.20
CA GLY A 559 -8.81 14.87 -28.86
C GLY A 559 -8.52 13.54 -28.15
N GLU A 560 -7.27 13.30 -27.74
CA GLU A 560 -6.90 12.09 -26.99
C GLU A 560 -7.52 12.08 -25.58
N LEU A 561 -7.60 13.22 -24.92
CA LEU A 561 -8.19 13.34 -23.58
C LEU A 561 -9.72 13.17 -23.60
N GLU A 562 -10.39 13.70 -24.63
CA GLU A 562 -11.82 13.48 -24.87
C GLU A 562 -12.10 12.00 -25.14
N GLN A 563 -11.27 11.33 -25.94
CA GLN A 563 -11.35 9.89 -26.13
C GLN A 563 -11.19 9.11 -24.83
N ALA A 564 -10.26 9.53 -23.93
CA ALA A 564 -10.09 8.89 -22.61
C ALA A 564 -11.36 8.99 -21.76
N VAL A 565 -12.04 10.14 -21.72
CA VAL A 565 -13.27 10.32 -20.94
C VAL A 565 -14.49 9.71 -21.60
N GLU A 566 -14.52 9.60 -22.94
CA GLU A 566 -15.57 8.88 -23.68
C GLU A 566 -15.50 7.37 -23.40
N LEU A 567 -14.31 6.78 -23.42
CA LEU A 567 -14.09 5.38 -23.06
C LEU A 567 -14.50 5.10 -21.62
N SER A 568 -14.20 6.00 -20.70
CA SER A 568 -14.60 5.89 -19.30
C SER A 568 -14.97 7.25 -18.71
N PRO A 569 -16.26 7.61 -18.64
CA PRO A 569 -16.72 8.86 -18.03
C PRO A 569 -16.34 9.01 -16.55
N ASN A 570 -16.02 7.91 -15.86
CA ASN A 570 -15.56 7.89 -14.48
C ASN A 570 -14.03 8.02 -14.31
N PHE A 571 -13.30 8.25 -15.40
CA PHE A 571 -11.86 8.36 -15.35
C PHE A 571 -11.41 9.76 -14.90
N ALA A 572 -11.25 9.95 -13.60
CA ALA A 572 -10.94 11.25 -12.96
C ALA A 572 -9.69 11.93 -13.55
N LEU A 573 -8.63 11.17 -13.89
CA LEU A 573 -7.40 11.70 -14.48
C LEU A 573 -7.60 12.30 -15.87
N GLY A 574 -8.52 11.76 -16.66
CA GLY A 574 -8.93 12.32 -17.97
C GLY A 574 -9.54 13.71 -17.80
N HIS A 575 -10.56 13.81 -16.93
CA HIS A 575 -11.21 15.09 -16.62
C HIS A 575 -10.22 16.10 -16.00
N TYR A 576 -9.37 15.66 -15.08
CA TYR A 576 -8.31 16.53 -14.53
C TYR A 576 -7.39 17.07 -15.61
N THR A 577 -6.97 16.23 -16.56
CA THR A 577 -6.03 16.68 -17.57
C THR A 577 -6.70 17.59 -18.60
N LEU A 578 -7.99 17.39 -18.94
CA LEU A 578 -8.77 18.37 -19.69
C LEU A 578 -8.83 19.72 -18.95
N ALA A 579 -9.08 19.71 -17.64
CA ALA A 579 -9.03 20.93 -16.83
C ALA A 579 -7.65 21.61 -16.90
N PHE A 580 -6.58 20.83 -16.82
CA PHE A 580 -5.20 21.33 -16.91
C PHE A 580 -4.92 21.98 -18.27
N VAL A 581 -5.31 21.35 -19.37
CA VAL A 581 -5.08 21.86 -20.72
C VAL A 581 -5.93 23.11 -20.98
N HIS A 582 -7.23 23.06 -20.71
CA HIS A 582 -8.13 24.19 -20.92
C HIS A 582 -7.82 25.40 -20.03
N SER A 583 -7.28 25.18 -18.82
CA SER A 583 -6.95 26.28 -17.91
C SER A 583 -5.86 27.23 -18.43
N GLN A 584 -5.01 26.75 -19.35
CA GLN A 584 -3.84 27.51 -19.79
C GLN A 584 -4.10 28.30 -21.08
N SER A 585 -4.71 27.69 -22.10
CA SER A 585 -4.92 28.32 -23.42
C SER A 585 -6.29 28.01 -24.03
N GLY A 586 -7.06 27.07 -23.47
CA GLY A 586 -8.41 26.74 -23.91
C GLY A 586 -9.51 27.57 -23.24
N ASP A 587 -10.73 27.04 -23.14
CA ASP A 587 -11.85 27.67 -22.46
C ASP A 587 -11.70 27.54 -20.91
N PRO A 588 -11.55 28.66 -20.16
CA PRO A 588 -11.42 28.62 -18.72
C PRO A 588 -12.70 28.13 -18.00
N ARG A 589 -13.89 28.26 -18.58
CA ARG A 589 -15.13 27.74 -18.00
C ARG A 589 -15.20 26.22 -18.13
N ALA A 590 -14.79 25.67 -19.27
CA ALA A 590 -14.64 24.23 -19.46
C ALA A 590 -13.59 23.65 -18.50
N ALA A 591 -12.49 24.38 -18.24
CA ALA A 591 -11.48 23.98 -17.26
C ALA A 591 -12.07 23.86 -15.84
N ILE A 592 -12.89 24.83 -15.40
CA ILE A 592 -13.55 24.79 -14.10
C ILE A 592 -14.49 23.59 -14.01
N ALA A 593 -15.36 23.39 -15.01
CA ALA A 593 -16.31 22.29 -15.03
C ALA A 593 -15.60 20.91 -14.97
N ALA A 594 -14.55 20.74 -15.78
CA ALA A 594 -13.76 19.50 -15.79
C ALA A 594 -13.01 19.27 -14.46
N SER A 595 -12.48 20.35 -13.83
CA SER A 595 -11.85 20.26 -12.52
C SER A 595 -12.84 19.89 -11.41
N ASP A 596 -14.05 20.47 -11.43
CA ASP A 596 -15.11 20.15 -10.47
C ASP A 596 -15.55 18.69 -10.61
N HIS A 597 -15.72 18.24 -11.84
CA HIS A 597 -16.08 16.85 -12.12
C HIS A 597 -14.98 15.87 -11.70
N ALA A 598 -13.72 16.15 -12.00
CA ALA A 598 -12.58 15.31 -11.56
C ALA A 598 -12.53 15.18 -10.04
N ARG A 599 -12.75 16.29 -9.31
CA ARG A 599 -12.77 16.29 -7.83
C ARG A 599 -13.98 15.57 -7.24
N LEU A 600 -15.12 15.60 -7.93
CA LEU A 600 -16.30 14.81 -7.55
C LEU A 600 -16.03 13.31 -7.70
N LEU A 601 -15.39 12.91 -8.79
CA LEU A 601 -15.01 11.51 -9.04
C LEU A 601 -13.92 11.01 -8.09
N SER A 602 -12.91 11.83 -7.76
CA SER A 602 -11.76 11.41 -6.93
C SER A 602 -11.38 12.51 -5.92
N PRO A 603 -12.12 12.66 -4.80
CA PRO A 603 -11.91 13.74 -3.83
C PRO A 603 -10.60 13.61 -3.04
N PHE A 604 -10.00 12.42 -3.00
CA PHE A 604 -8.74 12.11 -2.32
C PHE A 604 -7.61 11.74 -3.29
N ASP A 605 -7.75 12.14 -4.56
CA ASP A 605 -6.77 11.85 -5.60
C ASP A 605 -5.36 12.33 -5.22
N PRO A 606 -4.31 11.54 -5.46
CA PRO A 606 -2.93 12.00 -5.28
C PRO A 606 -2.60 13.28 -6.10
N LEU A 607 -3.30 13.52 -7.21
CA LEU A 607 -3.14 14.71 -8.07
C LEU A 607 -4.11 15.85 -7.73
N LEU A 608 -4.78 15.80 -6.58
CA LEU A 608 -5.75 16.83 -6.19
C LEU A 608 -5.14 18.24 -6.18
N PHE A 609 -3.86 18.39 -5.86
CA PHE A 609 -3.16 19.68 -5.98
C PHE A 609 -3.22 20.27 -7.38
N GLY A 610 -3.09 19.41 -8.41
CA GLY A 610 -3.16 19.83 -9.82
C GLY A 610 -4.58 20.18 -10.26
N MET A 611 -5.60 19.45 -9.79
CA MET A 611 -7.00 19.79 -10.04
C MET A 611 -7.34 21.17 -9.49
N LEU A 612 -6.94 21.44 -8.22
CA LEU A 612 -7.14 22.74 -7.57
C LEU A 612 -6.32 23.86 -8.23
N GLY A 613 -5.09 23.55 -8.66
CA GLY A 613 -4.20 24.49 -9.38
C GLY A 613 -4.79 24.89 -10.75
N SER A 614 -5.29 23.93 -11.52
CA SER A 614 -5.96 24.19 -12.81
C SER A 614 -7.21 25.05 -12.65
N HIS A 615 -7.98 24.79 -11.60
CA HIS A 615 -9.16 25.61 -11.25
C HIS A 615 -8.75 27.05 -10.95
N ALA A 616 -7.69 27.24 -10.15
CA ALA A 616 -7.15 28.58 -9.80
C ALA A 616 -6.66 29.32 -11.06
N ILE A 617 -5.91 28.65 -11.95
CA ILE A 617 -5.44 29.25 -13.21
C ILE A 617 -6.62 29.71 -14.06
N ALA A 618 -7.68 28.89 -14.21
CA ALA A 618 -8.88 29.24 -14.95
C ALA A 618 -9.59 30.48 -14.38
N LEU A 619 -9.67 30.59 -13.03
CA LEU A 619 -10.24 31.77 -12.36
C LEU A 619 -9.41 33.04 -12.56
N VAL A 620 -8.07 32.97 -12.57
CA VAL A 620 -7.19 34.10 -12.92
C VAL A 620 -7.51 34.59 -14.33
N ARG A 621 -7.70 33.69 -15.29
CA ARG A 621 -8.08 34.06 -16.68
C ARG A 621 -9.46 34.69 -16.78
N LEU A 622 -10.39 34.34 -15.89
CA LEU A 622 -11.71 34.96 -15.78
C LEU A 622 -11.75 36.25 -14.94
N ASP A 623 -10.59 36.76 -14.51
CA ASP A 623 -10.46 37.94 -13.64
C ASP A 623 -11.09 37.79 -12.23
N ARG A 624 -11.30 36.55 -11.78
CA ARG A 624 -11.83 36.22 -10.46
C ARG A 624 -10.68 35.95 -9.49
N VAL A 625 -9.84 36.97 -9.28
CA VAL A 625 -8.53 36.83 -8.62
C VAL A 625 -8.62 36.41 -7.17
N ASP A 626 -9.59 36.92 -6.39
CA ASP A 626 -9.73 36.56 -4.98
C ASP A 626 -10.15 35.10 -4.80
N GLU A 627 -11.05 34.62 -5.63
CA GLU A 627 -11.45 33.22 -5.64
C GLU A 627 -10.29 32.32 -6.10
N ALA A 628 -9.55 32.76 -7.12
CA ALA A 628 -8.36 32.07 -7.60
C ALA A 628 -7.32 31.91 -6.46
N ALA A 629 -7.09 32.94 -5.66
CA ALA A 629 -6.17 32.91 -4.52
C ALA A 629 -6.60 31.86 -3.50
N HIS A 630 -7.90 31.78 -3.18
CA HIS A 630 -8.43 30.75 -2.29
C HIS A 630 -8.14 29.32 -2.79
N TRP A 631 -8.37 29.06 -4.08
CA TRP A 631 -8.10 27.73 -4.65
C TRP A 631 -6.62 27.42 -4.78
N ALA A 632 -5.80 28.39 -5.13
CA ALA A 632 -4.35 28.25 -5.23
C ALA A 632 -3.69 27.92 -3.89
N VAL A 633 -4.12 28.57 -2.79
CA VAL A 633 -3.65 28.26 -1.43
C VAL A 633 -4.05 26.83 -1.03
N ARG A 634 -5.27 26.40 -1.34
CA ARG A 634 -5.70 25.01 -1.09
C ARG A 634 -4.89 23.99 -1.89
N ALA A 635 -4.49 24.33 -3.12
CA ALA A 635 -3.60 23.49 -3.93
C ALA A 635 -2.22 23.36 -3.27
N ALA A 636 -1.63 24.50 -2.87
CA ALA A 636 -0.32 24.53 -2.25
C ALA A 636 -0.26 23.91 -0.84
N ALA A 637 -1.39 23.77 -0.17
CA ALA A 637 -1.49 23.10 1.12
C ALA A 637 -1.46 21.55 1.02
N ARG A 638 -1.39 20.95 -0.18
CA ARG A 638 -1.30 19.51 -0.34
C ARG A 638 0.11 18.97 -0.09
N PRO A 639 0.25 17.77 0.50
CA PRO A 639 1.56 17.24 0.93
C PRO A 639 2.60 17.08 -0.20
N ASN A 640 2.13 16.86 -1.43
CA ASN A 640 2.94 16.64 -2.62
C ASN A 640 2.90 17.84 -3.61
N ALA A 641 2.57 19.04 -3.12
CA ALA A 641 2.61 20.27 -3.91
C ALA A 641 4.06 20.62 -4.28
N HIS A 642 4.35 20.58 -5.57
CA HIS A 642 5.67 20.86 -6.13
C HIS A 642 5.86 22.37 -6.40
N PRO A 643 7.08 22.86 -6.74
CA PRO A 643 7.38 24.29 -6.91
C PRO A 643 6.39 25.05 -7.80
N HIS A 644 5.94 24.47 -8.92
CA HIS A 644 4.97 25.16 -9.80
C HIS A 644 3.61 25.38 -9.15
N ILE A 645 3.16 24.48 -8.24
CA ILE A 645 1.91 24.67 -7.48
C ILE A 645 2.05 25.83 -6.48
N HIS A 646 3.18 25.90 -5.80
CA HIS A 646 3.48 27.06 -4.96
C HIS A 646 3.62 28.35 -5.76
N ALA A 647 4.11 28.29 -7.02
CA ALA A 647 4.18 29.44 -7.90
C ALA A 647 2.78 29.93 -8.32
N ILE A 648 1.84 29.01 -8.63
CA ILE A 648 0.44 29.39 -8.86
C ILE A 648 -0.09 30.15 -7.64
N ALA A 649 0.14 29.67 -6.41
CA ALA A 649 -0.30 30.36 -5.20
C ALA A 649 0.39 31.71 -5.02
N ALA A 650 1.73 31.78 -5.14
CA ALA A 650 2.50 33.00 -4.96
C ALA A 650 2.07 34.10 -5.94
N PHE A 651 1.94 33.76 -7.22
CA PHE A 651 1.63 34.76 -8.26
C PHE A 651 0.16 35.19 -8.20
N THR A 652 -0.77 34.27 -7.90
CA THR A 652 -2.19 34.60 -7.72
C THR A 652 -2.40 35.48 -6.48
N LEU A 653 -1.77 35.18 -5.35
CA LEU A 653 -1.79 36.03 -4.15
C LEU A 653 -1.15 37.39 -4.41
N GLY A 654 -0.09 37.43 -5.20
CA GLY A 654 0.53 38.69 -5.66
C GLY A 654 -0.45 39.54 -6.44
N LEU A 655 -1.27 38.96 -7.32
CA LEU A 655 -2.35 39.63 -8.04
C LEU A 655 -3.45 40.13 -7.08
N ALA A 656 -3.85 39.32 -6.13
CA ALA A 656 -4.87 39.65 -5.10
C ALA A 656 -4.38 40.71 -4.09
N GLY A 657 -3.10 41.09 -4.09
CA GLY A 657 -2.52 42.06 -3.15
C GLY A 657 -2.12 41.48 -1.79
N SER A 658 -2.26 40.17 -1.57
CA SER A 658 -1.87 39.45 -0.35
C SER A 658 -0.37 39.16 -0.33
N LEU A 659 0.46 40.24 -0.35
CA LEU A 659 1.89 40.15 -0.63
C LEU A 659 2.70 39.35 0.39
N ASP A 660 2.33 39.37 1.68
CA ASP A 660 3.08 38.64 2.71
C ASP A 660 2.88 37.14 2.60
N GLU A 661 1.67 36.71 2.27
CA GLU A 661 1.37 35.30 2.02
C GLU A 661 2.01 34.83 0.71
N ALA A 662 1.95 35.65 -0.34
CA ALA A 662 2.62 35.38 -1.60
C ALA A 662 4.13 35.18 -1.43
N ARG A 663 4.81 36.04 -0.61
CA ARG A 663 6.24 35.90 -0.30
C ARG A 663 6.56 34.65 0.51
N ARG A 664 5.65 34.13 1.36
CA ARG A 664 5.85 32.85 2.05
C ARG A 664 5.93 31.70 1.04
N HIS A 665 5.04 31.67 0.07
CA HIS A 665 5.10 30.66 -1.00
C HIS A 665 6.35 30.82 -1.86
N ALA A 666 6.75 32.06 -2.20
CA ALA A 666 7.99 32.33 -2.92
C ALA A 666 9.24 31.84 -2.15
N ALA A 667 9.26 31.99 -0.82
CA ALA A 667 10.34 31.48 0.02
C ALA A 667 10.42 29.94 0.01
N ILE A 668 9.27 29.24 0.02
CA ILE A 668 9.21 27.77 -0.10
C ILE A 668 9.82 27.34 -1.44
N ILE A 669 9.44 28.00 -2.54
CA ILE A 669 9.95 27.67 -3.87
C ILE A 669 11.48 27.82 -3.92
N ARG A 670 12.00 28.96 -3.45
CA ARG A 670 13.44 29.25 -3.44
C ARG A 670 14.24 28.28 -2.56
N GLY A 671 13.63 27.74 -1.52
CA GLY A 671 14.22 26.70 -0.66
C GLY A 671 14.43 25.37 -1.39
N VAL A 672 13.60 25.06 -2.41
CA VAL A 672 13.66 23.83 -3.21
C VAL A 672 14.46 24.08 -4.51
N VAL A 673 14.17 25.19 -5.21
CA VAL A 673 14.79 25.57 -6.48
C VAL A 673 15.34 27.01 -6.35
N PRO A 674 16.59 27.19 -5.93
CA PRO A 674 17.22 28.50 -5.86
C PRO A 674 17.24 29.16 -7.24
N GLY A 675 16.76 30.43 -7.31
CA GLY A 675 16.71 31.16 -8.57
C GLY A 675 15.44 30.98 -9.40
N TYR A 676 14.49 30.16 -8.95
CA TYR A 676 13.19 30.02 -9.61
C TYR A 676 12.46 31.36 -9.74
N GLY A 677 11.99 31.68 -10.93
CA GLY A 677 11.28 32.90 -11.25
C GLY A 677 10.10 32.69 -12.19
N PHE A 678 9.53 33.81 -12.65
CA PHE A 678 8.41 33.76 -13.61
C PHE A 678 8.76 33.01 -14.89
N ASP A 679 10.02 33.15 -15.37
CA ASP A 679 10.40 32.51 -16.65
C ASP A 679 10.42 30.97 -16.54
N ASP A 680 10.82 30.40 -15.40
CA ASP A 680 10.73 28.96 -15.16
C ASP A 680 9.27 28.48 -15.14
N PHE A 681 8.40 29.26 -14.51
CA PHE A 681 6.96 29.01 -14.49
C PHE A 681 6.37 29.07 -15.90
N ALA A 682 6.67 30.13 -16.64
CA ALA A 682 6.18 30.29 -18.01
C ALA A 682 6.70 29.23 -18.98
N ALA A 683 7.93 28.72 -18.76
CA ALA A 683 8.48 27.64 -19.56
C ALA A 683 7.81 26.29 -19.30
N ALA A 684 7.35 26.05 -18.05
CA ALA A 684 6.65 24.82 -17.69
C ALA A 684 5.24 24.76 -18.28
N PHE A 685 4.50 25.89 -18.27
CA PHE A 685 3.11 25.99 -18.74
C PHE A 685 3.01 26.53 -20.16
N ARG A 686 1.84 26.35 -20.80
CA ARG A 686 1.55 26.85 -22.15
C ARG A 686 0.42 27.88 -22.09
N PHE A 687 0.68 28.99 -21.41
CA PHE A 687 -0.29 30.06 -21.27
C PHE A 687 -0.51 30.83 -22.58
N ASP A 688 -1.75 31.31 -22.77
CA ASP A 688 -2.00 32.36 -23.72
C ASP A 688 -1.32 33.70 -23.27
N ALA A 689 -1.28 34.66 -24.17
CA ALA A 689 -0.58 35.94 -23.93
C ALA A 689 -1.19 36.73 -22.74
N GLU A 690 -2.49 36.62 -22.53
CA GLU A 690 -3.16 37.33 -21.43
C GLU A 690 -2.89 36.67 -20.07
N ALA A 691 -3.04 35.36 -19.97
CA ALA A 691 -2.70 34.63 -18.76
C ALA A 691 -1.23 34.81 -18.35
N SER A 692 -0.33 34.70 -19.34
CA SER A 692 1.11 34.95 -19.12
C SER A 692 1.37 36.34 -18.58
N ARG A 693 0.72 37.37 -19.12
CA ARG A 693 0.85 38.77 -18.67
C ARG A 693 0.35 38.95 -17.22
N ARG A 694 -0.80 38.34 -16.87
CA ARG A 694 -1.37 38.41 -15.51
C ARG A 694 -0.46 37.74 -14.50
N PHE A 695 -0.03 36.52 -14.74
CA PHE A 695 0.88 35.83 -13.83
C PHE A 695 2.24 36.55 -13.68
N ARG A 696 2.77 37.15 -14.75
CA ARG A 696 3.96 37.97 -14.70
C ARG A 696 3.79 39.20 -13.81
N GLU A 697 2.63 39.85 -13.85
CA GLU A 697 2.30 40.95 -12.97
C GLU A 697 2.29 40.53 -11.49
N GLY A 698 1.63 39.36 -11.20
CA GLY A 698 1.66 38.79 -9.85
C GLY A 698 3.06 38.48 -9.34
N ALA A 699 3.88 37.84 -10.19
CA ALA A 699 5.30 37.55 -9.88
C ALA A 699 6.10 38.80 -9.61
N ARG A 700 5.98 39.84 -10.47
CA ARG A 700 6.69 41.11 -10.31
C ARG A 700 6.39 41.80 -8.99
N ARG A 701 5.12 41.74 -8.50
CA ARG A 701 4.73 42.35 -7.22
C ARG A 701 5.42 41.75 -6.00
N ILE A 702 5.94 40.55 -6.13
CA ILE A 702 6.66 39.85 -5.06
C ILE A 702 8.15 39.65 -5.32
N GLY A 703 8.68 40.22 -6.40
CA GLY A 703 10.11 40.17 -6.74
C GLY A 703 10.56 38.79 -7.30
N MET A 704 9.73 38.18 -8.14
CA MET A 704 10.04 36.93 -8.84
C MET A 704 9.95 37.09 -10.36
#